data_aa59126927f16e42829cc493f8f07bc0
#
_entry.id   aa59126927f16e42829cc493f8f07bc0
#
_cell.length_a   1.000
_cell.length_b   1.000
_cell.length_c   1.000
_cell.angle_alpha   90.00
_cell.angle_beta   90.00
_cell.angle_gamma   90.00
#
_symmetry.space_group_name_H-M   'P 1'
#
loop_
_entity.id
_entity.type
_entity.pdbx_description
1 polymer ?
#
loop_
_entity_poly.entity_id
_entity_poly.type
_entity_poly.pdbx_seq_one_letter_code
_entity_poly.pdbx_strand_id
1 'polypeptide(L)'
;MYKSYSKIWTITVLFLFTVQGVLAQEDSSQEVEEITVTGTQIKGAKISGALPVSVISIEDIEGLGVDSGEELLENIAENGMNLFNEAENASGGVNSARGDMGAYNLRNMGTGNTLTLLNGRRLVNSPGYQTELIGGDYVPAMTVNSNLVPVWGIDRMEILRDGASAIYGADAVAGVVNNVLQKDYEGFQFRTKFGWFDNFDAEDKTFTAKFGKNFNGGATNISIFFDHYDREPISAQEDPRWGNSDHRQWTTCDLADGVDPEGRCLPAGSPWANSTSFRNTSANNNYGQFDMVTSSEHGSSNPYNHVFTDSNGEFEVFPLGDSRCSNRSSQGGEVFDTGYGTCIAQDGNGTERYNLWGFTDARSDLQRNNVFVYINHDLGNGIESFTEASFYTSDYKITRHPSAPFSSVKHRVGPDNYWLNQMKLADGTAHFAGKQLYVDNYRFAEKMRRVEVEKKTYRLLQGFRGSFDEWDWEGALLISKATSDDITKDRISNTLLKEALWDSTAAAYNPFSAGVDSNIERLLIDVYRKGESELNMLDFKVANNEVFEMPAGPIGMMFGFEYRHETVVDDRDPRLDGTINYIDYESDTYPEVSDVVNSSPTGDVYGKRDVMSLFTEAQIPLAENVNAQVAMRYEDLSDVDRALVGKIAIGWEITDGILFRASASTAFRAPNIIQINEKIVVRSGTRNDYAMYRVEQLNGLDKDDLNSRLSMQRQATGASNLVSEESDNTSIGFVFSPPQVDDLTITADYWSIEKENTIGLFGRDNHTVQDMALRFANGTNNCDSFVGNPAVVRDAPDADEAAYFATAGVCPFGNVKHVEDNYLNLATRTIEGFDVGVYYNVDTSFGDIGIRYIGSFIDTFEQVPGGVFQDLAQKQAAGEIPADIPLSGFGDLLLMDGNYDNKHSIRVSWRKGPYGATLTALRKGEFYQNSLTQSDGTRFMIDSMTTMDLNLSYRFDISDYNSRLTLAVKNLADERAPLADRYYGYFADAHQDLGRNYYLDFRVSF
;
A
#
# COMPACT_ATOMS: atom_id res chain seq x y z
N MET A 1 23.14 19.87 20.04
CA MET A 1 22.34 18.65 20.00
C MET A 1 23.08 17.52 20.68
N TYR A 2 23.12 17.53 21.98
CA TYR A 2 23.80 16.50 22.81
C TYR A 2 23.12 16.55 24.18
N LYS A 3 21.96 15.90 24.35
CA LYS A 3 21.34 15.68 25.67
C LYS A 3 20.08 14.83 25.55
N SER A 4 20.18 13.56 25.20
CA SER A 4 19.09 12.60 25.43
C SER A 4 19.52 11.13 25.65
N TYR A 5 20.79 10.81 25.51
CA TYR A 5 21.25 9.42 25.60
C TYR A 5 21.57 8.89 27.01
N SER A 6 21.39 9.69 28.07
CA SER A 6 21.85 9.30 29.41
C SER A 6 20.80 8.59 30.28
N LYS A 7 19.57 8.45 29.86
CA LYS A 7 18.51 7.86 30.70
C LYS A 7 18.15 6.39 30.38
N ILE A 8 18.53 5.89 29.21
CA ILE A 8 18.22 4.51 28.82
C ILE A 8 19.27 3.52 29.37
N TRP A 9 20.52 3.94 29.50
CA TRP A 9 21.59 3.08 30.01
C TRP A 9 21.51 2.74 31.52
N THR A 10 20.78 3.48 32.30
CA THR A 10 20.67 3.28 33.74
C THR A 10 19.69 2.18 34.13
N ILE A 11 18.76 1.79 33.24
CA ILE A 11 17.79 0.70 33.48
C ILE A 11 18.37 -0.65 33.05
N THR A 12 19.23 -0.69 32.05
CA THR A 12 19.82 -1.94 31.51
C THR A 12 20.88 -2.55 32.41
N VAL A 13 21.54 -1.78 33.27
CA VAL A 13 22.62 -2.26 34.14
C VAL A 13 22.15 -2.87 35.47
N LEU A 14 20.91 -2.58 35.89
CA LEU A 14 20.38 -3.07 37.18
C LEU A 14 19.78 -4.49 37.15
N PHE A 15 19.62 -5.11 35.95
CA PHE A 15 19.06 -6.46 35.82
C PHE A 15 20.09 -7.59 35.72
N LEU A 16 21.37 -7.28 35.68
CA LEU A 16 22.45 -8.26 35.41
C LEU A 16 23.08 -8.93 36.62
N PHE A 17 22.62 -8.71 37.85
CA PHE A 17 23.34 -9.18 39.05
C PHE A 17 22.60 -10.10 40.04
N THR A 18 21.48 -10.75 39.66
CA THR A 18 20.88 -11.75 40.57
C THR A 18 20.28 -12.96 39.85
N VAL A 19 21.05 -13.66 39.03
CA VAL A 19 20.69 -15.04 38.65
C VAL A 19 21.86 -15.98 38.90
N GLN A 20 21.94 -16.53 40.10
CA GLN A 20 22.71 -17.72 40.37
C GLN A 20 21.78 -18.94 40.38
N GLY A 21 21.99 -19.80 39.42
CA GLY A 21 21.89 -21.24 39.47
C GLY A 21 20.51 -21.87 39.68
N VAL A 22 19.87 -22.26 38.59
CA VAL A 22 19.05 -23.49 38.58
C VAL A 22 19.41 -24.28 37.31
N LEU A 23 20.00 -25.44 37.49
CA LEU A 23 20.29 -26.42 36.44
C LEU A 23 18.95 -26.98 35.94
N ALA A 24 18.63 -26.80 34.69
CA ALA A 24 17.54 -27.51 34.05
C ALA A 24 18.04 -28.84 33.53
N GLN A 25 17.39 -29.90 33.97
CA GLN A 25 17.55 -31.26 33.49
C GLN A 25 16.52 -31.44 32.38
N GLU A 26 16.97 -31.70 31.15
CA GLU A 26 16.08 -32.09 30.04
C GLU A 26 15.42 -33.43 30.37
N ASP A 27 14.13 -33.41 30.60
CA ASP A 27 13.29 -34.62 30.58
C ASP A 27 12.35 -34.49 29.37
N SER A 28 12.68 -35.22 28.33
CA SER A 28 11.90 -35.27 27.08
C SER A 28 10.69 -36.18 27.22
N SER A 29 9.61 -35.61 27.70
CA SER A 29 8.29 -36.13 27.42
C SER A 29 7.47 -34.97 26.82
N GLN A 30 7.63 -34.73 25.52
CA GLN A 30 6.65 -33.96 24.77
C GLN A 30 5.33 -34.73 24.82
N GLU A 31 4.42 -34.33 25.70
CA GLU A 31 3.00 -34.46 25.40
C GLU A 31 2.80 -33.68 24.08
N VAL A 32 2.38 -34.39 23.06
CA VAL A 32 1.97 -33.76 21.79
C VAL A 32 0.78 -32.88 22.14
N GLU A 33 1.02 -31.57 22.33
CA GLU A 33 -0.05 -30.61 22.49
C GLU A 33 -0.90 -30.69 21.23
N GLU A 34 -2.17 -30.96 21.39
CA GLU A 34 -3.12 -31.13 20.30
C GLU A 34 -3.30 -29.80 19.57
N ILE A 35 -2.58 -29.61 18.44
CA ILE A 35 -2.49 -28.37 17.68
C ILE A 35 -3.86 -28.06 17.09
N THR A 36 -4.51 -27.01 17.57
CA THR A 36 -5.70 -26.43 16.93
C THR A 36 -5.23 -25.68 15.69
N VAL A 37 -5.47 -26.27 14.51
CA VAL A 37 -5.09 -25.66 13.23
C VAL A 37 -6.16 -24.63 12.82
N THR A 38 -5.75 -23.48 12.26
CA THR A 38 -6.67 -22.47 11.71
C THR A 38 -7.62 -23.11 10.69
N GLY A 39 -8.93 -22.80 10.81
CA GLY A 39 -9.99 -23.38 9.96
C GLY A 39 -11.01 -24.23 10.74
N THR A 40 -10.76 -24.49 12.02
CA THR A 40 -11.75 -25.04 12.95
C THR A 40 -11.60 -24.40 14.32
N GLN A 41 -12.68 -24.31 15.08
CA GLN A 41 -12.67 -23.86 16.48
C GLN A 41 -12.98 -24.99 17.46
N ILE A 42 -13.09 -26.23 16.95
CA ILE A 42 -13.30 -27.44 17.74
C ILE A 42 -11.92 -28.03 18.04
N LYS A 43 -11.53 -28.13 19.31
CA LYS A 43 -10.26 -28.73 19.72
C LYS A 43 -10.22 -30.22 19.37
N GLY A 44 -9.07 -30.71 18.93
CA GLY A 44 -8.89 -32.15 18.65
C GLY A 44 -9.61 -32.66 17.39
N ALA A 45 -10.09 -31.75 16.59
CA ALA A 45 -10.79 -32.09 15.36
C ALA A 45 -9.86 -32.75 14.33
N LYS A 46 -10.18 -33.94 13.86
CA LYS A 46 -9.44 -34.68 12.83
C LYS A 46 -9.60 -34.08 11.42
N ILE A 47 -9.74 -32.76 11.32
CA ILE A 47 -10.06 -32.08 10.04
C ILE A 47 -8.83 -31.43 9.40
N SER A 48 -7.66 -31.57 10.00
CA SER A 48 -6.41 -30.95 9.55
C SER A 48 -6.02 -31.24 8.09
N GLY A 49 -6.67 -32.21 7.45
CA GLY A 49 -6.47 -32.48 6.03
C GLY A 49 -7.55 -31.93 5.08
N ALA A 50 -8.75 -31.59 5.58
CA ALA A 50 -9.88 -31.19 4.72
C ALA A 50 -9.80 -29.74 4.22
N LEU A 51 -8.97 -28.90 4.83
CA LEU A 51 -8.81 -27.48 4.47
C LEU A 51 -7.39 -27.21 3.95
N PRO A 52 -7.24 -26.29 2.99
CA PRO A 52 -5.92 -25.89 2.45
C PRO A 52 -5.21 -24.93 3.41
N VAL A 53 -4.59 -25.43 4.47
CA VAL A 53 -3.81 -24.64 5.43
C VAL A 53 -2.31 -24.84 5.18
N SER A 54 -1.58 -23.73 5.03
CA SER A 54 -0.11 -23.70 5.03
C SER A 54 0.38 -23.27 6.42
N VAL A 55 1.36 -23.98 6.97
CA VAL A 55 1.99 -23.63 8.25
C VAL A 55 3.43 -23.21 7.99
N ILE A 56 3.82 -22.03 8.48
CA ILE A 56 5.20 -21.51 8.49
C ILE A 56 5.68 -21.60 9.94
N SER A 57 6.59 -22.53 10.23
CA SER A 57 7.11 -22.75 11.56
C SER A 57 8.13 -21.69 11.97
N ILE A 58 8.50 -21.63 13.26
CA ILE A 58 9.55 -20.74 13.73
C ILE A 58 10.90 -21.04 13.06
N GLU A 59 11.20 -22.31 12.77
CA GLU A 59 12.42 -22.69 12.04
C GLU A 59 12.39 -22.17 10.61
N ASP A 60 11.21 -22.12 9.99
CA ASP A 60 11.01 -21.52 8.68
C ASP A 60 11.28 -20.03 8.70
N ILE A 61 10.72 -19.31 9.67
CA ILE A 61 10.89 -17.87 9.87
C ILE A 61 12.38 -17.54 10.15
N GLU A 62 13.03 -18.32 10.99
CA GLU A 62 14.47 -18.19 11.24
C GLU A 62 15.31 -18.43 9.99
N GLY A 63 14.91 -19.38 9.15
CA GLY A 63 15.56 -19.68 7.86
C GLY A 63 15.41 -18.58 6.82
N LEU A 64 14.34 -17.77 6.87
CA LEU A 64 14.13 -16.61 6.02
C LEU A 64 14.94 -15.39 6.47
N GLY A 65 15.32 -15.31 7.75
CA GLY A 65 16.10 -14.20 8.30
C GLY A 65 15.40 -12.85 8.26
N VAL A 66 14.07 -12.86 8.36
CA VAL A 66 13.22 -11.67 8.33
C VAL A 66 13.14 -10.99 9.70
N ASP A 67 12.91 -9.67 9.72
CA ASP A 67 12.84 -8.85 10.94
C ASP A 67 11.47 -8.17 11.11
N SER A 68 10.57 -8.32 10.15
CA SER A 68 9.24 -7.69 10.19
C SER A 68 8.15 -8.58 9.60
N GLY A 69 6.91 -8.30 9.95
CA GLY A 69 5.76 -8.94 9.34
C GLY A 69 5.66 -8.63 7.85
N GLU A 70 6.08 -7.45 7.41
CA GLU A 70 6.15 -7.06 6.00
C GLU A 70 7.16 -7.92 5.23
N GLU A 71 8.40 -8.09 5.72
CA GLU A 71 9.38 -8.97 5.08
C GLU A 71 8.90 -10.43 5.05
N LEU A 72 8.17 -10.87 6.08
CA LEU A 72 7.63 -12.22 6.12
C LEU A 72 6.58 -12.44 5.03
N LEU A 73 5.66 -11.50 4.85
CA LEU A 73 4.59 -11.62 3.85
C LEU A 73 5.11 -11.63 2.40
N GLU A 74 6.23 -10.99 2.11
CA GLU A 74 6.87 -11.04 0.78
C GLU A 74 7.29 -12.47 0.39
N ASN A 75 7.65 -13.30 1.37
CA ASN A 75 8.07 -14.70 1.18
C ASN A 75 6.90 -15.70 1.07
N ILE A 76 5.66 -15.25 1.23
CA ILE A 76 4.45 -16.08 1.06
C ILE A 76 4.09 -16.11 -0.42
N ALA A 77 4.11 -17.29 -1.04
CA ALA A 77 3.84 -17.43 -2.48
C ALA A 77 2.40 -17.03 -2.84
N GLU A 78 1.45 -17.31 -1.96
CA GLU A 78 0.03 -17.00 -2.13
C GLU A 78 -0.32 -15.53 -1.89
N ASN A 79 0.62 -14.71 -1.39
CA ASN A 79 0.45 -13.27 -1.23
C ASN A 79 0.71 -12.55 -2.55
N GLY A 80 -0.27 -11.80 -3.04
CA GLY A 80 -0.21 -11.07 -4.31
C GLY A 80 0.60 -9.77 -4.21
N MET A 81 0.34 -8.86 -5.15
CA MET A 81 0.89 -7.51 -5.16
C MET A 81 0.53 -6.76 -3.88
N ASN A 82 1.44 -5.94 -3.38
CA ASN A 82 1.25 -5.24 -2.12
C ASN A 82 1.54 -3.73 -2.23
N LEU A 83 0.49 -2.94 -2.33
CA LEU A 83 0.55 -1.47 -2.29
C LEU A 83 0.94 -0.91 -0.90
N PHE A 84 1.11 -1.75 0.11
CA PHE A 84 1.41 -1.37 1.49
C PHE A 84 2.77 -1.96 1.92
N ASN A 85 3.81 -1.66 1.18
CA ASN A 85 5.19 -2.05 1.45
C ASN A 85 6.12 -0.84 1.53
N GLU A 86 7.35 -1.05 2.01
CA GLU A 86 8.33 0.04 2.15
C GLU A 86 8.73 0.66 0.81
N ALA A 87 8.89 -0.13 -0.24
CA ALA A 87 9.29 0.39 -1.56
C ALA A 87 8.25 1.36 -2.12
N GLU A 88 6.95 1.03 -2.04
CA GLU A 88 5.86 1.94 -2.43
C GLU A 88 5.78 3.15 -1.48
N ASN A 89 5.93 2.92 -0.17
CA ASN A 89 5.93 3.97 0.84
C ASN A 89 7.03 5.02 0.58
N ALA A 90 8.22 4.59 0.16
CA ALA A 90 9.33 5.47 -0.20
C ALA A 90 9.21 6.07 -1.61
N SER A 91 8.63 5.36 -2.57
CA SER A 91 8.70 5.71 -3.99
C SER A 91 7.99 7.00 -4.38
N GLY A 92 6.94 7.41 -3.72
CA GLY A 92 6.15 8.59 -4.11
C GLY A 92 4.79 8.25 -4.71
N GLY A 93 4.41 6.99 -4.65
CA GLY A 93 3.09 6.50 -5.03
C GLY A 93 1.96 7.07 -4.18
N VAL A 94 0.76 6.60 -4.44
CA VAL A 94 -0.46 7.11 -3.78
C VAL A 94 -0.46 6.89 -2.26
N ASN A 95 0.21 5.83 -1.80
CA ASN A 95 0.36 5.47 -0.40
C ASN A 95 1.70 5.91 0.21
N SER A 96 2.47 6.75 -0.48
CA SER A 96 3.80 7.15 -0.03
C SER A 96 3.78 7.91 1.29
N ALA A 97 4.84 7.72 2.07
CA ALA A 97 5.09 8.40 3.34
C ALA A 97 3.96 8.21 4.38
N ARG A 98 3.43 6.99 4.51
CA ARG A 98 2.39 6.61 5.49
C ARG A 98 2.94 5.91 6.74
N GLY A 99 4.25 5.89 6.90
CA GLY A 99 4.93 5.26 8.02
C GLY A 99 5.02 3.74 7.92
N ASP A 100 5.47 3.11 8.98
CA ASP A 100 5.65 1.66 9.06
C ASP A 100 4.32 0.92 8.87
N MET A 101 4.18 0.19 7.77
CA MET A 101 2.96 -0.48 7.37
C MET A 101 3.24 -1.64 6.41
N GLY A 102 2.62 -2.78 6.68
CA GLY A 102 2.52 -3.91 5.76
C GLY A 102 1.12 -4.52 5.86
N ALA A 103 0.63 -5.13 4.79
CA ALA A 103 -0.69 -5.77 4.79
C ALA A 103 -0.71 -7.02 3.91
N TYR A 104 -1.47 -8.03 4.34
CA TYR A 104 -1.67 -9.26 3.57
C TYR A 104 -2.65 -9.04 2.42
N ASN A 105 -2.33 -9.61 1.26
CA ASN A 105 -3.17 -9.62 0.06
C ASN A 105 -3.19 -11.04 -0.55
N LEU A 106 -3.79 -11.98 0.15
CA LEU A 106 -3.86 -13.36 -0.33
C LEU A 106 -4.60 -13.43 -1.68
N ARG A 107 -4.02 -14.22 -2.61
CA ARG A 107 -4.57 -14.47 -3.95
C ARG A 107 -4.87 -13.20 -4.75
N ASN A 108 -4.20 -12.10 -4.42
CA ASN A 108 -4.37 -10.81 -5.10
C ASN A 108 -5.81 -10.24 -5.09
N MET A 109 -6.63 -10.64 -4.10
CA MET A 109 -8.02 -10.18 -3.95
C MET A 109 -8.14 -8.70 -3.53
N GLY A 110 -7.03 -8.06 -3.18
CA GLY A 110 -6.95 -6.74 -2.57
C GLY A 110 -6.82 -6.81 -1.06
N THR A 111 -6.09 -5.82 -0.50
CA THR A 111 -5.94 -5.67 0.95
C THR A 111 -7.30 -5.44 1.62
N GLY A 112 -7.47 -5.95 2.84
CA GLY A 112 -8.78 -5.93 3.52
C GLY A 112 -9.70 -7.09 3.16
N ASN A 113 -9.31 -7.98 2.23
CA ASN A 113 -10.00 -9.26 1.97
C ASN A 113 -9.30 -10.45 2.64
N THR A 114 -8.22 -10.21 3.36
CA THR A 114 -7.47 -11.19 4.16
C THR A 114 -7.58 -10.82 5.64
N LEU A 115 -8.17 -11.70 6.42
CA LEU A 115 -8.30 -11.49 7.86
C LEU A 115 -7.00 -11.85 8.59
N THR A 116 -6.46 -10.89 9.36
CA THR A 116 -5.27 -11.09 10.18
C THR A 116 -5.65 -11.30 11.63
N LEU A 117 -5.17 -12.40 12.20
CA LEU A 117 -5.43 -12.81 13.59
C LEU A 117 -4.12 -12.91 14.39
N LEU A 118 -4.25 -12.76 15.70
CA LEU A 118 -3.26 -13.10 16.71
C LEU A 118 -3.88 -14.08 17.72
N ASN A 119 -3.31 -15.28 17.82
CA ASN A 119 -3.85 -16.35 18.67
C ASN A 119 -5.36 -16.61 18.43
N GLY A 120 -5.81 -16.53 17.16
CA GLY A 120 -7.19 -16.78 16.76
C GLY A 120 -8.15 -15.61 16.95
N ARG A 121 -7.69 -14.41 17.37
CA ARG A 121 -8.53 -13.21 17.58
C ARG A 121 -8.06 -12.03 16.73
N ARG A 122 -9.00 -11.18 16.35
CA ARG A 122 -8.75 -10.01 15.50
C ARG A 122 -7.74 -9.04 16.11
N LEU A 123 -6.98 -8.40 15.24
CA LEU A 123 -6.14 -7.25 15.55
C LEU A 123 -6.89 -5.96 15.15
N VAL A 124 -6.56 -4.84 15.82
CA VAL A 124 -7.10 -3.52 15.47
C VAL A 124 -6.56 -3.05 14.11
N ASN A 125 -7.41 -2.46 13.30
CA ASN A 125 -7.00 -1.88 12.03
C ASN A 125 -6.02 -0.72 12.24
N SER A 126 -5.08 -0.57 11.31
CA SER A 126 -4.15 0.58 11.30
C SER A 126 -4.94 1.86 11.05
N PRO A 127 -4.79 2.90 11.89
CA PRO A 127 -5.37 4.20 11.63
C PRO A 127 -4.61 4.92 10.50
N GLY A 128 -5.18 5.99 9.97
CA GLY A 128 -4.57 6.70 8.85
C GLY A 128 -4.57 5.83 7.59
N TYR A 129 -5.75 5.41 7.18
CA TYR A 129 -5.98 4.50 6.05
C TYR A 129 -5.18 4.85 4.80
N GLN A 130 -4.91 3.85 3.99
CA GLN A 130 -4.28 3.92 2.68
C GLN A 130 -5.34 3.69 1.59
N THR A 131 -4.93 3.75 0.34
CA THR A 131 -5.86 3.61 -0.78
C THR A 131 -5.44 2.49 -1.73
N GLU A 132 -6.41 1.89 -2.37
CA GLU A 132 -6.28 0.80 -3.33
C GLU A 132 -7.05 1.16 -4.61
N LEU A 133 -6.53 0.77 -5.78
CA LEU A 133 -7.20 1.01 -7.06
C LEU A 133 -8.29 -0.03 -7.29
N ILE A 134 -9.56 0.39 -7.22
CA ILE A 134 -10.72 -0.48 -7.48
C ILE A 134 -11.72 0.26 -8.36
N GLY A 135 -11.96 -0.29 -9.54
CA GLY A 135 -12.70 0.43 -10.57
C GLY A 135 -11.80 1.47 -11.26
N GLY A 136 -12.31 2.66 -11.49
CA GLY A 136 -11.63 3.72 -12.24
C GLY A 136 -10.77 4.68 -11.42
N ASP A 137 -10.75 4.56 -10.07
CA ASP A 137 -9.94 5.45 -9.20
C ASP A 137 -9.66 4.78 -7.84
N TYR A 138 -8.91 5.47 -6.95
CA TYR A 138 -8.47 4.97 -5.66
C TYR A 138 -9.53 5.09 -4.57
N VAL A 139 -9.75 4.00 -3.84
CA VAL A 139 -10.67 3.90 -2.69
C VAL A 139 -9.91 3.68 -1.39
N PRO A 140 -10.42 4.16 -0.23
CA PRO A 140 -9.80 3.89 1.06
C PRO A 140 -9.88 2.41 1.42
N ALA A 141 -8.75 1.86 1.85
CA ALA A 141 -8.61 0.51 2.38
C ALA A 141 -8.19 0.57 3.85
N MET A 142 -8.91 -0.14 4.71
CA MET A 142 -8.56 -0.34 6.11
C MET A 142 -8.07 -1.76 6.30
N THR A 143 -6.91 -1.92 6.93
CA THR A 143 -6.30 -3.23 7.17
C THR A 143 -5.42 -3.20 8.42
N VAL A 144 -5.10 -4.37 8.93
CA VAL A 144 -4.16 -4.55 10.04
C VAL A 144 -2.74 -4.34 9.53
N ASN A 145 -1.91 -3.65 10.31
CA ASN A 145 -0.48 -3.57 10.06
C ASN A 145 0.20 -4.90 10.44
N SER A 146 0.78 -5.61 9.47
CA SER A 146 1.48 -6.88 9.70
C SER A 146 2.67 -6.75 10.67
N ASN A 147 3.24 -5.55 10.79
CA ASN A 147 4.39 -5.28 11.67
C ASN A 147 4.03 -5.18 13.17
N LEU A 148 2.72 -5.21 13.52
CA LEU A 148 2.26 -5.30 14.90
C LEU A 148 2.65 -6.63 15.58
N VAL A 149 2.91 -7.67 14.79
CA VAL A 149 3.22 -9.00 15.31
C VAL A 149 4.74 -9.15 15.43
N PRO A 150 5.25 -9.47 16.63
CA PRO A 150 6.68 -9.69 16.84
C PRO A 150 7.10 -11.01 16.18
N VAL A 151 7.75 -10.94 15.04
CA VAL A 151 8.17 -12.10 14.24
C VAL A 151 8.93 -13.14 15.09
N TRP A 152 9.76 -12.69 16.03
CA TRP A 152 10.53 -13.55 16.93
C TRP A 152 9.77 -14.03 18.17
N GLY A 153 8.53 -13.60 18.35
CA GLY A 153 7.60 -14.15 19.35
C GLY A 153 6.64 -15.19 18.78
N ILE A 154 6.62 -15.35 17.46
CA ILE A 154 5.76 -16.30 16.75
C ILE A 154 6.30 -17.73 17.00
N ASP A 155 5.41 -18.65 17.30
CA ASP A 155 5.64 -20.09 17.26
C ASP A 155 5.46 -20.61 15.83
N ARG A 156 4.37 -20.20 15.20
CA ARG A 156 4.04 -20.51 13.81
C ARG A 156 3.06 -19.48 13.25
N MET A 157 3.06 -19.35 11.93
CA MET A 157 2.03 -18.66 11.17
C MET A 157 1.20 -19.70 10.43
N GLU A 158 -0.11 -19.61 10.55
CA GLU A 158 -1.08 -20.46 9.87
C GLU A 158 -1.81 -19.66 8.82
N ILE A 159 -1.77 -20.10 7.56
CA ILE A 159 -2.42 -19.44 6.42
C ILE A 159 -3.51 -20.36 5.89
N LEU A 160 -4.76 -20.03 6.19
CA LEU A 160 -5.92 -20.69 5.62
C LEU A 160 -6.27 -20.03 4.27
N ARG A 161 -6.10 -20.78 3.19
CA ARG A 161 -6.30 -20.36 1.81
C ARG A 161 -7.70 -20.71 1.32
N ASP A 162 -8.73 -20.27 2.04
CA ASP A 162 -10.13 -20.57 1.71
C ASP A 162 -11.05 -19.52 2.34
N GLY A 163 -12.21 -19.31 1.78
CA GLY A 163 -13.23 -18.47 2.40
C GLY A 163 -13.56 -18.96 3.81
N ALA A 164 -13.44 -18.08 4.79
CA ALA A 164 -13.54 -18.46 6.19
C ALA A 164 -14.46 -17.54 7.02
N SER A 165 -15.27 -16.72 6.37
CA SER A 165 -16.21 -15.82 7.08
C SER A 165 -17.23 -16.58 7.93
N ALA A 166 -17.59 -17.81 7.60
CA ALA A 166 -18.46 -18.65 8.42
C ALA A 166 -17.84 -19.03 9.77
N ILE A 167 -16.50 -18.96 9.90
CA ILE A 167 -15.77 -19.31 11.13
C ILE A 167 -15.30 -18.03 11.86
N TYR A 168 -14.74 -17.06 11.13
CA TYR A 168 -14.06 -15.90 11.68
C TYR A 168 -14.75 -14.55 11.43
N GLY A 169 -15.86 -14.53 10.67
CA GLY A 169 -16.64 -13.33 10.34
C GLY A 169 -16.10 -12.54 9.15
N ALA A 170 -16.52 -11.29 9.05
CA ALA A 170 -16.19 -10.38 7.95
C ALA A 170 -14.68 -10.34 7.62
N ASP A 171 -14.34 -9.97 6.38
CA ASP A 171 -12.98 -9.76 5.86
C ASP A 171 -12.18 -11.04 5.55
N ALA A 172 -12.69 -12.23 5.92
CA ALA A 172 -12.07 -13.53 5.61
C ALA A 172 -12.52 -14.05 4.23
N VAL A 173 -12.42 -13.22 3.20
CA VAL A 173 -12.85 -13.52 1.81
C VAL A 173 -11.80 -14.37 1.10
N ALA A 174 -10.57 -13.90 1.00
CA ALA A 174 -9.46 -14.61 0.34
C ALA A 174 -8.80 -15.64 1.25
N GLY A 175 -8.96 -15.47 2.56
CA GLY A 175 -8.38 -16.36 3.56
C GLY A 175 -8.11 -15.68 4.89
N VAL A 176 -7.39 -16.41 5.75
CA VAL A 176 -7.01 -15.97 7.10
C VAL A 176 -5.52 -16.20 7.32
N VAL A 177 -4.85 -15.21 7.90
CA VAL A 177 -3.49 -15.34 8.42
C VAL A 177 -3.54 -15.25 9.93
N ASN A 178 -3.30 -16.36 10.63
CA ASN A 178 -3.28 -16.45 12.07
C ASN A 178 -1.84 -16.56 12.57
N ASN A 179 -1.40 -15.57 13.31
CA ASN A 179 -0.10 -15.57 13.97
C ASN A 179 -0.26 -16.18 15.36
N VAL A 180 0.35 -17.32 15.58
CA VAL A 180 0.33 -18.01 16.87
C VAL A 180 1.61 -17.69 17.62
N LEU A 181 1.51 -17.09 18.79
CA LEU A 181 2.65 -16.73 19.63
C LEU A 181 3.10 -17.91 20.50
N GLN A 182 4.37 -17.92 20.83
CA GLN A 182 4.90 -18.86 21.80
C GLN A 182 4.23 -18.66 23.15
N LYS A 183 3.73 -19.75 23.73
CA LYS A 183 3.14 -19.80 25.06
C LYS A 183 4.06 -20.61 25.98
N ASP A 184 3.94 -20.38 27.27
CA ASP A 184 4.62 -21.17 28.32
C ASP A 184 6.15 -21.27 28.11
N TYR A 185 6.76 -20.20 27.60
CA TYR A 185 8.20 -20.14 27.39
C TYR A 185 8.93 -20.24 28.73
N GLU A 186 10.01 -21.05 28.81
CA GLU A 186 10.90 -21.14 29.94
C GLU A 186 12.33 -20.82 29.54
N GLY A 187 13.00 -19.97 30.31
CA GLY A 187 14.35 -19.54 30.06
C GLY A 187 14.50 -18.08 29.68
N PHE A 188 15.70 -17.72 29.29
CA PHE A 188 16.02 -16.41 28.73
C PHE A 188 16.77 -16.59 27.40
N GLN A 189 16.35 -15.88 26.37
CA GLN A 189 17.05 -15.86 25.10
C GLN A 189 17.32 -14.42 24.69
N PHE A 190 18.49 -14.19 24.16
CA PHE A 190 18.95 -12.93 23.63
C PHE A 190 19.40 -13.12 22.19
N ARG A 191 19.06 -12.17 21.32
CA ARG A 191 19.50 -12.15 19.92
C ARG A 191 19.89 -10.74 19.52
N THR A 192 20.92 -10.63 18.69
CA THR A 192 21.29 -9.39 18.01
C THR A 192 21.65 -9.69 16.57
N LYS A 193 21.19 -8.83 15.66
CA LYS A 193 21.44 -8.95 14.22
C LYS A 193 21.95 -7.61 13.70
N PHE A 194 22.97 -7.66 12.83
CA PHE A 194 23.51 -6.51 12.13
C PHE A 194 23.44 -6.78 10.63
N GLY A 195 22.82 -5.88 9.89
CA GLY A 195 22.71 -5.92 8.44
C GLY A 195 23.45 -4.76 7.78
N TRP A 196 23.98 -4.99 6.59
CA TRP A 196 24.59 -3.96 5.73
C TRP A 196 24.41 -4.31 4.26
N PHE A 197 24.46 -3.30 3.40
CA PHE A 197 24.24 -3.43 1.98
C PHE A 197 25.54 -3.48 1.20
N ASP A 198 25.53 -4.11 0.01
CA ASP A 198 26.68 -4.15 -0.89
C ASP A 198 26.83 -2.81 -1.63
N ASN A 199 25.70 -2.20 -2.02
CA ASN A 199 25.65 -1.04 -2.90
C ASN A 199 25.32 0.28 -2.18
N PHE A 200 24.96 0.24 -0.87
CA PHE A 200 24.47 1.41 -0.12
C PHE A 200 25.16 1.56 1.22
N ASP A 201 25.32 2.82 1.65
CA ASP A 201 25.94 3.15 2.95
C ASP A 201 24.84 3.24 4.03
N ALA A 202 24.23 2.08 4.34
CA ALA A 202 23.19 1.95 5.35
C ALA A 202 23.34 0.66 6.17
N GLU A 203 22.92 0.71 7.42
CA GLU A 203 22.94 -0.41 8.37
C GLU A 203 21.55 -0.67 8.95
N ASP A 204 21.28 -1.95 9.24
CA ASP A 204 20.11 -2.41 9.99
C ASP A 204 20.54 -3.09 11.27
N LYS A 205 19.84 -2.83 12.36
CA LYS A 205 20.15 -3.37 13.69
C LYS A 205 18.90 -3.93 14.33
N THR A 206 18.94 -5.20 14.74
CA THR A 206 17.83 -5.82 15.48
C THR A 206 18.35 -6.33 16.83
N PHE A 207 17.55 -6.12 17.83
CA PHE A 207 17.79 -6.61 19.18
C PHE A 207 16.53 -7.26 19.71
N THR A 208 16.60 -8.54 20.10
CA THR A 208 15.45 -9.30 20.58
C THR A 208 15.76 -9.97 21.90
N ALA A 209 14.81 -9.98 22.83
CA ALA A 209 14.89 -10.70 24.08
C ALA A 209 13.61 -11.49 24.34
N LYS A 210 13.75 -12.75 24.79
CA LYS A 210 12.66 -13.58 25.26
C LYS A 210 12.95 -13.99 26.70
N PHE A 211 11.94 -13.88 27.55
CA PHE A 211 12.02 -14.33 28.94
C PHE A 211 10.74 -15.08 29.28
N GLY A 212 10.88 -16.20 29.95
CA GLY A 212 9.75 -16.95 30.48
C GLY A 212 10.10 -17.72 31.74
N LYS A 213 9.13 -17.83 32.61
CA LYS A 213 9.32 -18.52 33.89
C LYS A 213 8.01 -19.08 34.44
N ASN A 214 8.10 -20.31 34.96
CA ASN A 214 7.05 -20.96 35.74
C ASN A 214 7.14 -20.57 37.21
N PHE A 215 6.00 -20.29 37.82
CA PHE A 215 5.81 -19.97 39.23
C PHE A 215 4.75 -20.90 39.84
N ASN A 216 4.69 -20.92 41.18
CA ASN A 216 3.66 -21.67 41.93
C ASN A 216 3.60 -23.16 41.58
N GLY A 217 4.76 -23.80 41.36
CA GLY A 217 4.82 -25.21 41.01
C GLY A 217 4.33 -25.54 39.58
N GLY A 218 4.40 -24.56 38.66
CA GLY A 218 3.94 -24.71 37.29
C GLY A 218 2.54 -24.14 37.01
N ALA A 219 1.80 -23.74 38.05
CA ALA A 219 0.45 -23.20 37.90
C ALA A 219 0.39 -21.82 37.19
N THR A 220 1.49 -21.12 37.07
CA THR A 220 1.56 -19.82 36.44
C THR A 220 2.78 -19.73 35.55
N ASN A 221 2.63 -19.46 34.26
CA ASN A 221 3.70 -19.08 33.37
C ASN A 221 3.59 -17.60 33.04
N ILE A 222 4.71 -16.90 32.96
CA ILE A 222 4.82 -15.55 32.44
C ILE A 222 5.87 -15.56 31.34
N SER A 223 5.48 -15.26 30.11
CA SER A 223 6.32 -15.16 28.92
C SER A 223 6.34 -13.71 28.42
N ILE A 224 7.53 -13.16 28.19
CA ILE A 224 7.74 -11.77 27.74
C ILE A 224 8.64 -11.81 26.51
N PHE A 225 8.23 -11.14 25.45
CA PHE A 225 8.98 -10.97 24.21
C PHE A 225 9.21 -9.48 23.98
N PHE A 226 10.42 -9.11 23.62
CA PHE A 226 10.83 -7.75 23.27
C PHE A 226 11.59 -7.79 21.97
N ASP A 227 11.26 -6.89 21.04
CA ASP A 227 11.93 -6.68 19.77
C ASP A 227 12.18 -5.20 19.55
N HIS A 228 13.42 -4.85 19.16
CA HIS A 228 13.81 -3.51 18.73
C HIS A 228 14.50 -3.61 17.39
N TYR A 229 14.02 -2.86 16.42
CA TYR A 229 14.56 -2.74 15.07
C TYR A 229 14.92 -1.29 14.78
N ASP A 230 16.10 -1.06 14.25
CA ASP A 230 16.63 0.25 13.85
C ASP A 230 17.21 0.15 12.46
N ARG A 231 16.75 1.00 11.55
CA ARG A 231 17.05 0.99 10.13
C ARG A 231 17.46 2.37 9.66
N GLU A 232 18.63 2.47 9.03
CA GLU A 232 19.12 3.70 8.44
C GLU A 232 18.48 3.98 7.07
N PRO A 233 18.27 5.27 6.71
CA PRO A 233 17.74 5.65 5.41
C PRO A 233 18.76 5.40 4.29
N ILE A 234 18.26 5.21 3.05
CA ILE A 234 19.08 5.17 1.83
C ILE A 234 18.65 6.34 0.94
N SER A 235 19.60 7.17 0.56
CA SER A 235 19.34 8.27 -0.37
C SER A 235 19.20 7.74 -1.80
N ALA A 236 18.25 8.30 -2.55
CA ALA A 236 18.12 7.98 -3.96
C ALA A 236 19.38 8.33 -4.80
N GLN A 237 20.20 9.25 -4.33
CA GLN A 237 21.48 9.60 -4.98
C GLN A 237 22.51 8.47 -4.99
N GLU A 238 22.36 7.48 -4.12
CA GLU A 238 23.29 6.35 -4.05
C GLU A 238 23.13 5.36 -5.22
N ASP A 239 22.02 5.42 -5.95
CA ASP A 239 21.81 4.65 -7.17
C ASP A 239 21.55 5.57 -8.38
N PRO A 240 22.26 5.41 -9.51
CA PRO A 240 22.12 6.29 -10.68
C PRO A 240 20.75 6.19 -11.34
N ARG A 241 20.01 5.07 -11.20
CA ARG A 241 18.63 4.94 -11.68
C ARG A 241 17.65 5.65 -10.76
N TRP A 242 17.78 5.48 -9.45
CA TRP A 242 16.90 6.12 -8.48
C TRP A 242 17.10 7.64 -8.42
N GLY A 243 18.36 8.10 -8.45
CA GLY A 243 18.71 9.51 -8.36
C GLY A 243 18.40 10.34 -9.60
N ASN A 244 17.89 9.74 -10.67
CA ASN A 244 17.57 10.42 -11.92
C ASN A 244 16.14 10.11 -12.37
N SER A 245 15.29 11.14 -12.48
CA SER A 245 13.93 11.01 -12.99
C SER A 245 13.85 10.82 -14.52
N ASP A 246 14.96 10.96 -15.25
CA ASP A 246 15.03 10.66 -16.70
C ASP A 246 15.59 9.26 -16.92
N HIS A 247 14.70 8.30 -17.10
CA HIS A 247 15.08 6.91 -17.28
C HIS A 247 15.32 6.52 -18.76
N ARG A 248 15.27 7.47 -19.71
CA ARG A 248 15.47 7.18 -21.15
C ARG A 248 16.84 6.56 -21.46
N GLN A 249 17.88 6.93 -20.70
CA GLN A 249 19.21 6.33 -20.82
C GLN A 249 19.19 4.80 -20.63
N TRP A 250 18.28 4.27 -19.80
CA TRP A 250 18.12 2.84 -19.56
C TRP A 250 17.34 2.12 -20.68
N THR A 251 16.60 2.86 -21.52
CA THR A 251 15.90 2.29 -22.67
C THR A 251 16.82 2.02 -23.85
N THR A 252 18.01 2.62 -23.88
CA THR A 252 19.01 2.51 -24.96
C THR A 252 20.37 2.03 -24.48
N CYS A 253 20.57 1.85 -23.18
CA CYS A 253 21.88 1.66 -22.55
C CYS A 253 22.92 2.77 -22.92
N ASP A 254 22.46 4.00 -23.09
CA ASP A 254 23.32 5.17 -23.30
C ASP A 254 23.70 5.77 -21.94
N LEU A 255 24.38 4.95 -21.14
CA LEU A 255 24.86 5.32 -19.81
C LEU A 255 26.20 6.06 -19.94
N ALA A 256 26.46 6.95 -18.96
CA ALA A 256 27.65 7.81 -18.97
C ALA A 256 28.99 7.04 -19.02
N ASP A 257 29.03 5.81 -18.51
CA ASP A 257 30.17 4.90 -18.53
C ASP A 257 30.07 3.81 -19.64
N GLY A 258 28.90 3.74 -20.30
CA GLY A 258 28.62 2.74 -21.35
C GLY A 258 28.48 1.31 -20.84
N VAL A 259 28.35 1.12 -19.54
CA VAL A 259 28.26 -0.20 -18.89
C VAL A 259 26.93 -0.34 -18.15
N ASP A 260 26.23 -1.44 -18.40
CA ASP A 260 25.11 -1.91 -17.55
C ASP A 260 25.52 -3.19 -16.82
N PRO A 261 26.19 -3.05 -15.67
CA PRO A 261 26.76 -4.21 -14.97
C PRO A 261 25.68 -5.13 -14.38
N GLU A 262 24.44 -4.64 -14.26
CA GLU A 262 23.34 -5.35 -13.57
C GLU A 262 22.23 -5.80 -14.54
N GLY A 263 22.39 -5.57 -15.84
CA GLY A 263 21.40 -5.97 -16.86
C GLY A 263 20.05 -5.24 -16.76
N ARG A 264 20.05 -4.02 -16.24
CA ARG A 264 18.82 -3.21 -16.02
C ARG A 264 18.29 -2.51 -17.26
N CYS A 265 19.11 -2.46 -18.32
CA CYS A 265 18.72 -1.82 -19.58
C CYS A 265 17.77 -2.69 -20.40
N LEU A 266 16.97 -2.05 -21.24
CA LEU A 266 16.17 -2.77 -22.21
C LEU A 266 17.06 -3.44 -23.28
N PRO A 267 16.66 -4.61 -23.83
CA PRO A 267 17.38 -5.27 -24.90
C PRO A 267 17.56 -4.37 -26.12
N ALA A 268 18.69 -4.51 -26.81
CA ALA A 268 18.97 -3.75 -28.03
C ALA A 268 17.88 -3.99 -29.08
N GLY A 269 17.36 -2.89 -29.66
CA GLY A 269 16.26 -2.92 -30.62
C GLY A 269 14.86 -2.99 -30.00
N SER A 270 14.75 -2.76 -28.70
CA SER A 270 13.44 -2.59 -28.03
C SER A 270 12.59 -1.53 -28.75
N PRO A 271 11.29 -1.76 -28.96
CA PRO A 271 10.37 -0.76 -29.53
C PRO A 271 10.21 0.47 -28.62
N TRP A 272 10.68 0.39 -27.37
CA TRP A 272 10.63 1.46 -26.37
C TRP A 272 11.93 2.28 -26.30
N ALA A 273 12.92 1.95 -27.11
CA ALA A 273 14.16 2.73 -27.19
C ALA A 273 13.87 4.19 -27.55
N ASN A 274 14.39 5.14 -26.76
CA ASN A 274 14.15 6.58 -26.88
C ASN A 274 12.69 7.04 -26.64
N SER A 275 11.84 6.20 -26.05
CA SER A 275 10.47 6.60 -25.71
C SER A 275 10.50 7.78 -24.73
N THR A 276 9.69 8.81 -25.03
CA THR A 276 9.52 9.97 -24.12
C THR A 276 8.73 9.64 -22.87
N SER A 277 8.06 8.48 -22.82
CA SER A 277 7.33 7.98 -21.63
C SER A 277 8.27 7.82 -20.43
N PHE A 278 9.51 7.38 -20.65
CA PHE A 278 10.50 7.19 -19.55
C PHE A 278 11.16 8.48 -19.06
N ARG A 279 10.67 9.67 -19.47
CA ARG A 279 11.12 10.96 -18.99
C ARG A 279 10.23 11.46 -17.85
N ASN A 280 10.51 11.07 -16.60
CA ASN A 280 9.75 11.42 -15.40
C ASN A 280 10.22 12.72 -14.73
N THR A 281 11.09 13.52 -15.36
CA THR A 281 11.45 14.86 -14.89
C THR A 281 10.24 15.80 -14.94
N SER A 282 10.07 16.58 -13.88
CA SER A 282 8.93 17.51 -13.75
C SER A 282 9.11 18.76 -14.62
N ALA A 283 8.03 19.23 -15.24
CA ALA A 283 7.99 20.54 -15.86
C ALA A 283 8.06 21.66 -14.79
N ASN A 284 7.44 21.42 -13.61
CA ASN A 284 7.61 22.33 -12.49
C ASN A 284 9.05 22.29 -11.98
N ASN A 285 9.77 23.39 -12.10
CA ASN A 285 11.20 23.50 -11.81
C ASN A 285 11.49 24.78 -10.99
N ASN A 286 12.70 24.90 -10.50
CA ASN A 286 13.11 26.04 -9.66
C ASN A 286 13.33 27.36 -10.42
N TYR A 287 13.33 27.32 -11.73
CA TYR A 287 13.42 28.53 -12.58
C TYR A 287 12.03 29.09 -12.88
N GLY A 288 11.07 28.27 -13.27
CA GLY A 288 9.67 28.64 -13.50
C GLY A 288 9.41 29.36 -14.81
N GLN A 289 8.14 29.42 -15.13
CA GLN A 289 7.58 30.24 -16.22
C GLN A 289 6.68 31.34 -15.66
N PHE A 290 6.59 32.46 -16.32
CA PHE A 290 5.85 33.64 -15.87
C PHE A 290 5.11 34.28 -17.05
N ASP A 291 3.79 34.46 -16.94
CA ASP A 291 2.98 35.11 -17.95
C ASP A 291 2.50 36.49 -17.49
N MET A 292 2.52 37.45 -18.38
CA MET A 292 2.04 38.77 -18.07
C MET A 292 0.50 38.77 -18.00
N VAL A 293 -0.06 39.20 -16.86
CA VAL A 293 -1.51 39.32 -16.69
C VAL A 293 -1.99 40.51 -17.51
N THR A 294 -2.83 40.26 -18.51
CA THR A 294 -3.47 41.28 -19.32
C THR A 294 -4.92 41.53 -18.88
N SER A 295 -5.48 42.71 -19.20
CA SER A 295 -6.84 43.06 -18.80
C SER A 295 -7.95 42.24 -19.44
N SER A 296 -7.65 41.48 -20.48
CA SER A 296 -8.58 40.60 -21.17
C SER A 296 -8.74 39.22 -20.48
N GLU A 297 -7.86 38.88 -19.57
CA GLU A 297 -7.86 37.62 -18.86
C GLU A 297 -8.79 37.59 -17.64
N HIS A 298 -9.28 38.74 -17.20
CA HIS A 298 -10.23 38.89 -16.09
C HIS A 298 -11.69 38.51 -16.43
N GLY A 299 -11.98 38.14 -17.65
CA GLY A 299 -13.34 37.86 -18.14
C GLY A 299 -13.76 36.39 -18.06
N SER A 300 -12.89 35.45 -17.70
CA SER A 300 -13.25 34.04 -17.56
C SER A 300 -13.85 33.80 -16.18
N SER A 301 -15.08 33.29 -16.14
CA SER A 301 -15.78 32.88 -14.92
C SER A 301 -15.18 31.62 -14.31
N ASN A 302 -14.12 31.05 -14.91
CA ASN A 302 -13.42 29.91 -14.43
C ASN A 302 -12.00 30.25 -13.98
N PRO A 303 -11.76 30.41 -12.66
CA PRO A 303 -10.42 30.67 -12.13
C PRO A 303 -9.42 29.52 -12.40
N TYR A 304 -9.90 28.38 -12.90
CA TYR A 304 -9.06 27.19 -13.13
C TYR A 304 -8.58 27.06 -14.58
N ASN A 305 -9.14 27.81 -15.53
CA ASN A 305 -8.82 27.67 -16.95
C ASN A 305 -8.40 28.98 -17.56
N HIS A 306 -7.33 29.57 -17.05
CA HIS A 306 -6.62 30.62 -17.77
C HIS A 306 -5.82 29.95 -18.90
N VAL A 307 -6.43 29.77 -20.05
CA VAL A 307 -5.69 29.49 -21.28
C VAL A 307 -5.06 30.83 -21.69
N PHE A 308 -3.76 30.98 -21.49
CA PHE A 308 -3.01 32.12 -21.97
C PHE A 308 -2.89 31.99 -23.48
N THR A 309 -3.77 32.65 -24.22
CA THR A 309 -3.77 32.68 -25.68
C THR A 309 -2.88 33.79 -26.25
N ASP A 310 -2.22 34.56 -25.38
CA ASP A 310 -1.44 35.71 -25.77
C ASP A 310 0.06 35.41 -25.66
N SER A 311 0.68 35.17 -26.83
CA SER A 311 2.12 34.98 -26.99
C SER A 311 3.00 36.21 -26.63
N ASN A 312 2.41 37.31 -26.20
CA ASN A 312 3.14 38.53 -25.94
C ASN A 312 3.62 38.72 -24.49
N GLY A 313 3.49 37.72 -23.63
CA GLY A 313 3.76 37.91 -22.22
C GLY A 313 4.43 36.75 -21.50
N GLU A 314 4.81 35.68 -22.19
CA GLU A 314 5.47 34.53 -21.57
C GLU A 314 6.96 34.81 -21.35
N PHE A 315 7.40 34.67 -20.13
CA PHE A 315 8.79 34.80 -19.70
C PHE A 315 9.23 33.53 -18.99
N GLU A 316 10.48 33.13 -19.23
CA GLU A 316 11.11 31.99 -18.57
C GLU A 316 12.38 32.44 -17.86
N VAL A 317 12.67 31.83 -16.73
CA VAL A 317 13.92 32.03 -15.99
C VAL A 317 14.92 30.96 -16.38
N PHE A 318 16.17 31.34 -16.62
CA PHE A 318 17.28 30.45 -16.99
C PHE A 318 18.54 30.76 -16.20
N PRO A 319 19.49 29.81 -16.09
CA PRO A 319 20.83 30.12 -15.60
C PRO A 319 21.50 31.19 -16.46
N LEU A 320 22.18 32.17 -15.86
CA LEU A 320 22.78 33.32 -16.57
C LEU A 320 23.78 32.91 -17.69
N GLY A 321 24.39 31.73 -17.58
CA GLY A 321 25.29 31.19 -18.60
C GLY A 321 24.60 30.51 -19.80
N ASP A 322 23.27 30.38 -19.76
CA ASP A 322 22.49 29.77 -20.83
C ASP A 322 22.49 30.65 -22.10
N SER A 323 22.49 29.98 -23.25
CA SER A 323 22.49 30.69 -24.58
C SER A 323 21.25 31.56 -24.74
N ARG A 324 20.12 31.21 -24.14
CA ARG A 324 18.87 31.95 -24.12
C ARG A 324 19.02 33.33 -23.44
N CYS A 325 19.93 33.45 -22.47
CA CYS A 325 20.27 34.72 -21.81
C CYS A 325 21.08 35.67 -22.71
N SER A 326 21.76 35.20 -23.73
CA SER A 326 22.68 35.97 -24.55
C SER A 326 22.15 36.35 -25.93
N ASN A 327 21.15 35.70 -26.46
CA ASN A 327 20.73 35.74 -27.84
C ASN A 327 19.41 36.51 -28.07
N ARG A 328 19.45 37.84 -27.80
CA ARG A 328 18.31 38.74 -27.99
C ARG A 328 17.75 38.78 -29.43
N SER A 329 18.60 38.50 -30.45
CA SER A 329 18.22 38.70 -31.86
C SER A 329 17.53 37.49 -32.50
N SER A 330 17.68 36.30 -31.98
CA SER A 330 17.08 35.07 -32.57
C SER A 330 15.69 34.74 -32.05
N GLN A 331 15.31 35.32 -30.88
CA GLN A 331 14.04 35.05 -30.25
C GLN A 331 13.05 36.23 -30.28
N GLY A 332 13.49 37.41 -30.76
CA GLY A 332 12.61 38.58 -30.91
C GLY A 332 12.20 39.25 -29.59
N GLY A 333 12.62 38.75 -28.45
CA GLY A 333 12.17 39.16 -27.12
C GLY A 333 13.19 39.88 -26.26
N GLU A 334 12.77 40.30 -25.09
CA GLU A 334 13.58 41.01 -24.10
C GLU A 334 14.26 40.02 -23.13
N VAL A 335 15.48 40.32 -22.73
CA VAL A 335 16.26 39.54 -21.75
C VAL A 335 16.75 40.47 -20.64
N PHE A 336 16.54 40.02 -19.38
CA PHE A 336 16.96 40.75 -18.20
C PHE A 336 17.80 39.87 -17.29
N ASP A 337 18.96 40.41 -16.86
CA ASP A 337 19.73 39.83 -15.76
C ASP A 337 18.99 40.08 -14.44
N THR A 338 18.69 39.09 -13.67
CA THR A 338 18.01 39.20 -12.37
C THR A 338 18.94 39.63 -11.25
N GLY A 339 20.25 39.57 -11.45
CA GLY A 339 21.27 39.84 -10.45
C GLY A 339 21.57 38.66 -9.50
N TYR A 340 20.93 37.52 -9.68
CA TYR A 340 21.05 36.29 -8.84
C TYR A 340 21.64 35.08 -9.57
N GLY A 341 22.40 35.32 -10.63
CA GLY A 341 22.95 34.24 -11.48
C GLY A 341 21.95 33.63 -12.43
N THR A 342 20.81 34.31 -12.63
CA THR A 342 19.76 33.93 -13.57
C THR A 342 19.43 35.07 -14.51
N CYS A 343 18.81 34.75 -15.63
CA CYS A 343 18.14 35.75 -16.48
C CYS A 343 16.67 35.41 -16.63
N ILE A 344 15.83 36.40 -16.89
CA ILE A 344 14.45 36.20 -17.35
C ILE A 344 14.40 36.60 -18.82
N ALA A 345 13.91 35.71 -19.68
CA ALA A 345 13.86 35.93 -21.14
C ALA A 345 12.45 35.67 -21.66
N GLN A 346 12.02 36.52 -22.61
CA GLN A 346 10.75 36.35 -23.32
C GLN A 346 10.93 35.30 -24.45
N ASP A 347 9.92 34.50 -24.71
CA ASP A 347 9.86 33.46 -25.76
C ASP A 347 11.02 32.45 -25.72
N GLY A 348 11.36 31.98 -24.55
CA GLY A 348 12.30 30.88 -24.39
C GLY A 348 11.69 29.57 -24.92
N ASN A 349 12.27 28.99 -25.97
CA ASN A 349 11.88 27.66 -26.44
C ASN A 349 12.41 26.59 -25.50
N GLY A 350 11.53 26.05 -24.70
CA GLY A 350 11.75 24.85 -23.86
C GLY A 350 11.96 25.16 -22.39
N THR A 351 11.07 24.60 -21.61
CA THR A 351 11.07 24.67 -20.15
C THR A 351 12.24 23.87 -19.59
N GLU A 352 12.95 24.44 -18.63
CA GLU A 352 13.84 23.68 -17.76
C GLU A 352 13.04 22.59 -17.04
N ARG A 353 13.66 21.48 -16.70
CA ARG A 353 12.98 20.37 -16.01
C ARG A 353 13.70 20.03 -14.71
N TYR A 354 12.92 19.63 -13.72
CA TYR A 354 13.43 19.30 -12.40
C TYR A 354 13.53 17.78 -12.21
N ASN A 355 14.68 17.33 -11.72
CA ASN A 355 14.85 15.95 -11.26
C ASN A 355 14.17 15.76 -9.90
N LEU A 356 13.05 15.03 -9.88
CA LEU A 356 12.23 14.86 -8.68
C LEU A 356 12.91 14.03 -7.59
N TRP A 357 13.74 13.07 -7.97
CA TRP A 357 14.22 12.03 -7.08
C TRP A 357 15.66 12.26 -6.59
N GLY A 358 16.40 13.18 -7.18
CA GLY A 358 17.81 13.40 -6.91
C GLY A 358 18.19 13.66 -5.45
N PHE A 359 17.24 14.08 -4.59
CA PHE A 359 17.49 14.41 -3.19
C PHE A 359 16.44 13.80 -2.24
N THR A 360 15.72 12.78 -2.67
CA THR A 360 14.74 12.05 -1.84
C THR A 360 15.38 10.82 -1.22
N ASP A 361 14.74 10.28 -0.18
CA ASP A 361 15.10 8.99 0.35
C ASP A 361 14.37 7.89 -0.46
N ALA A 362 15.11 6.88 -0.89
CA ALA A 362 14.59 5.67 -1.53
C ALA A 362 14.22 4.60 -0.49
N ARG A 363 14.69 4.75 0.74
CA ARG A 363 14.35 3.95 1.92
C ARG A 363 14.30 4.85 3.14
N SER A 364 13.30 4.68 4.00
CA SER A 364 13.10 5.54 5.16
C SER A 364 14.02 5.21 6.34
N ASP A 365 14.25 6.21 7.20
CA ASP A 365 14.71 6.02 8.59
C ASP A 365 13.55 5.45 9.42
N LEU A 366 13.77 4.33 10.12
CA LEU A 366 12.74 3.65 10.89
C LEU A 366 13.29 3.07 12.19
N GLN A 367 12.62 3.38 13.29
CA GLN A 367 12.83 2.69 14.57
C GLN A 367 11.51 2.02 14.99
N ARG A 368 11.56 0.75 15.36
CA ARG A 368 10.39 -0.04 15.79
C ARG A 368 10.67 -0.71 17.12
N ASN A 369 9.69 -0.69 18.03
CA ASN A 369 9.72 -1.47 19.26
C ASN A 369 8.43 -2.27 19.39
N ASN A 370 8.57 -3.53 19.78
CA ASN A 370 7.46 -4.43 20.02
C ASN A 370 7.66 -5.17 21.35
N VAL A 371 6.66 -5.10 22.20
CA VAL A 371 6.64 -5.82 23.48
C VAL A 371 5.39 -6.66 23.53
N PHE A 372 5.54 -7.94 23.85
CA PHE A 372 4.41 -8.84 24.05
C PHE A 372 4.58 -9.60 25.36
N VAL A 373 3.48 -9.72 26.12
CA VAL A 373 3.41 -10.45 27.38
C VAL A 373 2.28 -11.45 27.29
N TYR A 374 2.58 -12.70 27.62
CA TYR A 374 1.59 -13.76 27.79
C TYR A 374 1.67 -14.30 29.21
N ILE A 375 0.53 -14.36 29.90
CA ILE A 375 0.42 -14.92 31.24
C ILE A 375 -0.63 -16.02 31.21
N ASN A 376 -0.23 -17.20 31.62
CA ASN A 376 -1.11 -18.36 31.79
C ASN A 376 -1.17 -18.74 33.25
N HIS A 377 -2.37 -18.96 33.80
CA HIS A 377 -2.54 -19.26 35.21
C HIS A 377 -3.67 -20.29 35.43
N ASP A 378 -3.30 -21.46 35.92
CA ASP A 378 -4.24 -22.49 36.37
C ASP A 378 -4.88 -22.06 37.70
N LEU A 379 -6.19 -21.78 37.64
CA LEU A 379 -7.01 -21.43 38.81
C LEU A 379 -7.46 -22.67 39.64
N GLY A 380 -7.15 -23.86 39.15
CA GLY A 380 -7.63 -25.14 39.68
C GLY A 380 -9.04 -25.49 39.20
N ASN A 381 -9.46 -26.70 39.47
CA ASN A 381 -10.77 -27.23 39.05
C ASN A 381 -10.98 -27.24 37.52
N GLY A 382 -9.91 -27.32 36.74
CA GLY A 382 -9.98 -27.32 35.27
C GLY A 382 -10.26 -25.97 34.64
N ILE A 383 -10.06 -24.87 35.38
CA ILE A 383 -10.24 -23.51 34.89
C ILE A 383 -8.88 -22.83 34.76
N GLU A 384 -8.59 -22.29 33.62
CA GLU A 384 -7.37 -21.55 33.32
C GLU A 384 -7.69 -20.11 32.93
N SER A 385 -6.90 -19.19 33.45
CA SER A 385 -6.94 -17.75 33.07
C SER A 385 -5.75 -17.45 32.17
N PHE A 386 -5.97 -16.75 31.06
CA PHE A 386 -4.90 -16.29 30.18
C PHE A 386 -5.01 -14.79 29.89
N THR A 387 -3.86 -14.12 29.86
CA THR A 387 -3.73 -12.69 29.59
C THR A 387 -2.75 -12.46 28.46
N GLU A 388 -3.14 -11.66 27.48
CA GLU A 388 -2.25 -11.16 26.42
C GLU A 388 -2.16 -9.64 26.55
N ALA A 389 -0.94 -9.11 26.57
CA ALA A 389 -0.73 -7.66 26.48
C ALA A 389 0.37 -7.36 25.47
N SER A 390 0.10 -6.40 24.58
CA SER A 390 1.13 -5.96 23.63
C SER A 390 1.21 -4.46 23.53
N PHE A 391 2.42 -3.98 23.23
CA PHE A 391 2.70 -2.59 22.95
C PHE A 391 3.66 -2.50 21.76
N TYR A 392 3.26 -1.76 20.77
CA TYR A 392 4.03 -1.50 19.56
C TYR A 392 4.24 0.01 19.39
N THR A 393 5.44 0.40 18.97
CA THR A 393 5.73 1.76 18.50
C THR A 393 6.58 1.73 17.25
N SER A 394 6.38 2.68 16.35
CA SER A 394 7.31 2.97 15.27
C SER A 394 7.48 4.46 15.06
N ASP A 395 8.71 4.88 14.83
CA ASP A 395 9.14 6.22 14.44
C ASP A 395 9.71 6.14 13.03
N TYR A 396 9.03 6.73 12.07
CA TYR A 396 9.34 6.71 10.64
C TYR A 396 9.67 8.12 10.17
N LYS A 397 10.72 8.28 9.36
CA LYS A 397 11.09 9.57 8.74
C LYS A 397 11.53 9.37 7.31
N ILE A 398 11.10 10.27 6.43
CA ILE A 398 11.49 10.24 5.03
C ILE A 398 11.54 11.66 4.44
N THR A 399 12.53 11.89 3.57
CA THR A 399 12.67 13.10 2.78
C THR A 399 11.99 12.94 1.43
N ARG A 400 11.15 13.91 1.07
CA ARG A 400 10.35 13.92 -0.17
C ARG A 400 10.68 15.12 -1.03
N HIS A 401 10.39 15.03 -2.33
CA HIS A 401 10.61 16.12 -3.28
C HIS A 401 9.91 17.43 -2.84
N PRO A 402 10.44 18.61 -3.27
CA PRO A 402 9.89 19.91 -2.90
C PRO A 402 8.46 20.14 -3.41
N SER A 403 7.74 21.07 -2.76
CA SER A 403 6.40 21.46 -3.16
C SER A 403 6.40 22.20 -4.51
N ALA A 404 5.33 21.99 -5.28
CA ALA A 404 5.04 22.73 -6.51
C ALA A 404 3.54 23.03 -6.57
N PRO A 405 3.07 24.18 -7.05
CA PRO A 405 1.64 24.49 -7.17
C PRO A 405 0.92 23.53 -8.08
N PHE A 406 -0.38 23.36 -7.87
CA PHE A 406 -1.26 22.81 -8.91
C PHE A 406 -1.38 23.79 -10.07
N SER A 407 -1.48 23.30 -11.29
CA SER A 407 -1.74 24.12 -12.49
C SER A 407 -3.08 24.85 -12.43
N SER A 408 -4.03 24.35 -11.64
CA SER A 408 -5.34 24.99 -11.40
C SER A 408 -5.29 26.23 -10.50
N VAL A 409 -4.19 26.44 -9.76
CA VAL A 409 -4.01 27.59 -8.86
C VAL A 409 -2.92 28.46 -9.43
N LYS A 410 -3.30 29.61 -10.00
CA LYS A 410 -2.35 30.56 -10.59
C LYS A 410 -1.96 31.61 -9.55
N HIS A 411 -0.78 31.44 -8.98
CA HIS A 411 -0.18 32.48 -8.13
C HIS A 411 0.30 33.64 -8.98
N ARG A 412 0.23 34.86 -8.42
CA ARG A 412 0.65 36.07 -9.12
C ARG A 412 1.73 36.80 -8.34
N VAL A 413 2.80 37.20 -9.03
CA VAL A 413 3.75 38.19 -8.54
C VAL A 413 3.07 39.53 -8.65
N GLY A 414 2.87 40.22 -7.53
CA GLY A 414 2.17 41.51 -7.49
C GLY A 414 2.95 42.63 -8.19
N PRO A 415 2.26 43.69 -8.67
CA PRO A 415 2.87 44.75 -9.44
C PRO A 415 3.90 45.56 -8.63
N ASP A 416 3.76 45.58 -7.31
CA ASP A 416 4.67 46.27 -6.39
C ASP A 416 5.74 45.34 -5.80
N ASN A 417 5.80 44.09 -6.22
CA ASN A 417 6.79 43.14 -5.71
C ASN A 417 8.19 43.70 -5.83
N TYR A 418 8.94 43.67 -4.72
CA TYR A 418 10.27 44.26 -4.64
C TYR A 418 11.21 43.72 -5.74
N TRP A 419 11.29 42.41 -5.92
CA TRP A 419 12.22 41.74 -6.86
C TRP A 419 11.83 41.95 -8.31
N LEU A 420 10.53 41.97 -8.62
CA LEU A 420 10.01 42.26 -9.96
C LEU A 420 10.44 43.68 -10.38
N ASN A 421 10.42 44.61 -9.46
CA ASN A 421 10.77 46.00 -9.71
C ASN A 421 12.29 46.32 -9.69
N GLN A 422 13.15 45.32 -9.41
CA GLN A 422 14.61 45.46 -9.60
C GLN A 422 15.02 45.26 -11.07
N MET A 423 14.21 44.59 -11.90
CA MET A 423 14.47 44.42 -13.32
C MET A 423 14.21 45.73 -14.06
N LYS A 424 15.31 46.44 -14.45
CA LYS A 424 15.28 47.80 -14.97
C LYS A 424 15.73 47.88 -16.40
N LEU A 425 15.05 48.70 -17.18
CA LEU A 425 15.50 49.15 -18.49
C LEU A 425 16.77 50.01 -18.41
N ALA A 426 17.38 50.29 -19.56
CA ALA A 426 18.60 51.11 -19.64
C ALA A 426 18.44 52.55 -19.14
N ASP A 427 17.22 53.08 -19.11
CA ASP A 427 16.86 54.39 -18.59
C ASP A 427 16.62 54.41 -17.06
N GLY A 428 16.69 53.24 -16.41
CA GLY A 428 16.50 53.05 -14.98
C GLY A 428 15.06 52.82 -14.55
N THR A 429 14.11 52.78 -15.49
CA THR A 429 12.70 52.44 -15.17
C THR A 429 12.54 50.93 -14.99
N ALA A 430 11.66 50.52 -14.06
CA ALA A 430 11.33 49.10 -13.86
C ALA A 430 10.55 48.60 -15.09
N HIS A 431 11.03 47.52 -15.72
CA HIS A 431 10.39 46.97 -16.92
C HIS A 431 8.97 46.52 -16.68
N PHE A 432 8.75 45.85 -15.57
CA PHE A 432 7.44 45.34 -15.16
C PHE A 432 6.62 46.30 -14.29
N ALA A 433 6.97 47.64 -14.30
CA ALA A 433 6.26 48.61 -13.46
C ALA A 433 4.75 48.57 -13.65
N GLY A 434 4.00 48.30 -12.60
CA GLY A 434 2.54 48.18 -12.62
C GLY A 434 2.00 46.93 -13.30
N LYS A 435 2.85 45.95 -13.68
CA LYS A 435 2.47 44.65 -14.25
C LYS A 435 2.38 43.61 -13.18
N GLN A 436 1.55 42.62 -13.42
CA GLN A 436 1.48 41.38 -12.63
C GLN A 436 1.98 40.22 -13.51
N LEU A 437 2.65 39.24 -12.89
CA LEU A 437 3.06 38.02 -13.57
C LEU A 437 2.41 36.82 -12.90
N TYR A 438 1.74 35.96 -13.69
CA TYR A 438 1.40 34.61 -13.22
C TYR A 438 2.64 33.76 -13.05
N VAL A 439 2.63 32.90 -12.05
CA VAL A 439 3.69 31.92 -11.78
C VAL A 439 3.22 30.58 -12.29
N ASP A 440 3.92 30.04 -13.28
CA ASP A 440 3.64 28.72 -13.83
C ASP A 440 4.88 27.82 -13.80
N ASN A 441 4.68 26.52 -13.92
CA ASN A 441 5.74 25.50 -13.93
C ASN A 441 6.83 25.73 -12.85
N TYR A 442 6.45 26.17 -11.67
CA TYR A 442 7.36 26.55 -10.58
C TYR A 442 7.47 25.45 -9.50
N ARG A 443 8.66 25.33 -8.90
CA ARG A 443 8.94 24.43 -7.77
C ARG A 443 9.80 25.13 -6.72
N PHE A 444 9.40 25.03 -5.46
CA PHE A 444 10.11 25.56 -4.30
C PHE A 444 11.28 24.65 -3.91
N ALA A 445 12.29 24.56 -4.78
CA ALA A 445 13.38 23.57 -4.67
C ALA A 445 14.34 23.81 -3.49
N GLU A 446 14.23 24.96 -2.82
CA GLU A 446 15.03 25.33 -1.67
C GLU A 446 14.76 24.49 -0.43
N LYS A 447 13.57 23.87 -0.37
CA LYS A 447 13.15 23.07 0.78
C LYS A 447 12.54 21.75 0.35
N MET A 448 13.20 20.68 0.77
CA MET A 448 12.65 19.34 0.70
C MET A 448 11.55 19.18 1.76
N ARG A 449 10.49 18.45 1.45
CA ARG A 449 9.47 18.07 2.44
C ARG A 449 10.01 16.94 3.31
N ARG A 450 9.78 16.99 4.61
CA ARG A 450 10.10 15.92 5.55
C ARG A 450 8.83 15.39 6.16
N VAL A 451 8.64 14.09 6.10
CA VAL A 451 7.49 13.42 6.70
C VAL A 451 7.98 12.59 7.89
N GLU A 452 7.35 12.80 9.03
CA GLU A 452 7.61 12.08 10.28
C GLU A 452 6.29 11.43 10.70
N VAL A 453 6.30 10.10 10.90
CA VAL A 453 5.11 9.35 11.31
C VAL A 453 5.43 8.53 12.55
N GLU A 454 4.72 8.83 13.64
CA GLU A 454 4.77 8.03 14.87
C GLU A 454 3.52 7.15 14.93
N LYS A 455 3.69 5.83 15.07
CA LYS A 455 2.58 4.91 15.31
C LYS A 455 2.72 4.23 16.67
N LYS A 456 1.58 4.04 17.36
CA LYS A 456 1.49 3.30 18.61
C LYS A 456 0.28 2.39 18.59
N THR A 457 0.45 1.16 19.11
CA THR A 457 -0.67 0.24 19.29
C THR A 457 -0.58 -0.41 20.66
N TYR A 458 -1.71 -0.45 21.35
CA TYR A 458 -1.90 -1.10 22.64
C TYR A 458 -2.95 -2.20 22.48
N ARG A 459 -2.69 -3.37 23.06
CA ARG A 459 -3.64 -4.49 23.13
C ARG A 459 -3.60 -5.10 24.51
N LEU A 460 -4.77 -5.33 25.08
CA LEU A 460 -4.96 -6.08 26.32
C LEU A 460 -6.12 -7.06 26.14
N LEU A 461 -5.85 -8.33 26.36
CA LEU A 461 -6.84 -9.38 26.35
C LEU A 461 -6.79 -10.13 27.68
N GLN A 462 -7.95 -10.34 28.29
CA GLN A 462 -8.13 -11.21 29.43
C GLN A 462 -9.14 -12.29 29.10
N GLY A 463 -8.75 -13.54 29.16
CA GLY A 463 -9.61 -14.67 28.90
C GLY A 463 -9.61 -15.71 30.01
N PHE A 464 -10.61 -16.57 29.93
CA PHE A 464 -10.76 -17.75 30.75
C PHE A 464 -11.15 -18.92 29.87
N ARG A 465 -10.66 -20.11 30.17
CA ARG A 465 -11.03 -21.36 29.50
C ARG A 465 -11.14 -22.47 30.50
N GLY A 466 -11.90 -23.50 30.16
CA GLY A 466 -12.06 -24.64 31.01
C GLY A 466 -13.02 -25.67 30.41
N SER A 467 -13.33 -26.71 31.17
CA SER A 467 -14.28 -27.73 30.78
C SER A 467 -15.30 -27.97 31.87
N PHE A 468 -16.53 -28.29 31.48
CA PHE A 468 -17.58 -28.79 32.36
C PHE A 468 -18.21 -30.02 31.70
N ASP A 469 -18.25 -31.09 32.37
CA ASP A 469 -18.61 -32.42 31.81
C ASP A 469 -17.76 -32.68 30.52
N GLU A 470 -18.39 -32.86 29.36
CA GLU A 470 -17.78 -33.10 28.06
C GLU A 470 -17.69 -31.80 27.21
N TRP A 471 -18.01 -30.65 27.77
CA TRP A 471 -18.00 -29.37 27.08
C TRP A 471 -16.77 -28.53 27.45
N ASP A 472 -15.98 -28.17 26.46
CA ASP A 472 -14.94 -27.18 26.58
C ASP A 472 -15.54 -25.80 26.34
N TRP A 473 -15.10 -24.80 27.11
CA TRP A 473 -15.52 -23.43 26.93
C TRP A 473 -14.32 -22.46 26.98
N GLU A 474 -14.45 -21.37 26.25
CA GLU A 474 -13.49 -20.28 26.28
C GLU A 474 -14.24 -18.96 26.08
N GLY A 475 -13.84 -17.91 26.82
CA GLY A 475 -14.35 -16.57 26.64
C GLY A 475 -13.29 -15.55 26.97
N ALA A 476 -13.28 -14.40 26.27
CA ALA A 476 -12.31 -13.35 26.47
C ALA A 476 -12.89 -11.95 26.24
N LEU A 477 -12.29 -10.97 26.90
CA LEU A 477 -12.48 -9.55 26.68
C LEU A 477 -11.18 -8.98 26.10
N LEU A 478 -11.27 -8.33 24.95
CA LEU A 478 -10.19 -7.64 24.25
C LEU A 478 -10.44 -6.14 24.21
N ILE A 479 -9.43 -5.36 24.53
CA ILE A 479 -9.38 -3.90 24.35
C ILE A 479 -8.12 -3.59 23.56
N SER A 480 -8.25 -2.89 22.44
CA SER A 480 -7.11 -2.51 21.59
C SER A 480 -7.32 -1.13 20.99
N LYS A 481 -6.22 -0.37 20.93
CA LYS A 481 -6.19 0.98 20.37
C LYS A 481 -4.92 1.18 19.56
N ALA A 482 -5.05 1.76 18.38
CA ALA A 482 -3.93 2.18 17.54
C ALA A 482 -4.02 3.68 17.23
N THR A 483 -2.89 4.37 17.20
CA THR A 483 -2.75 5.77 16.80
C THR A 483 -1.69 5.93 15.73
N SER A 484 -1.83 6.96 14.89
CA SER A 484 -0.85 7.38 13.89
C SER A 484 -0.80 8.90 13.86
N ASP A 485 0.32 9.47 14.24
CA ASP A 485 0.61 10.92 14.16
C ASP A 485 1.55 11.17 12.98
N ASP A 486 1.02 11.69 11.87
CA ASP A 486 1.75 12.04 10.64
C ASP A 486 1.94 13.56 10.61
N ILE A 487 3.19 14.01 10.58
CA ILE A 487 3.57 15.43 10.48
C ILE A 487 4.39 15.61 9.21
N THR A 488 3.89 16.41 8.28
CA THR A 488 4.65 16.85 7.12
C THR A 488 5.19 18.24 7.34
N LYS A 489 6.51 18.36 7.42
CA LYS A 489 7.24 19.62 7.63
C LYS A 489 7.65 20.26 6.31
N ASP A 490 7.96 21.56 6.40
CA ASP A 490 8.47 22.36 5.28
C ASP A 490 7.49 22.39 4.08
N ARG A 491 6.17 22.41 4.37
CA ARG A 491 5.12 22.66 3.36
C ARG A 491 4.99 24.16 3.11
N ILE A 492 4.47 24.53 1.96
CA ILE A 492 4.22 25.94 1.58
C ILE A 492 2.73 26.23 1.78
N SER A 493 2.42 27.33 2.48
CA SER A 493 1.06 27.87 2.55
C SER A 493 0.73 28.70 1.32
N ASN A 494 -0.42 28.45 0.71
CA ASN A 494 -0.92 29.27 -0.41
C ASN A 494 -1.17 30.73 0.02
N THR A 495 -1.70 30.96 1.21
CA THR A 495 -1.93 32.31 1.77
C THR A 495 -0.64 33.04 2.02
N LEU A 496 0.35 32.43 2.68
CA LEU A 496 1.65 33.07 2.94
C LEU A 496 2.42 33.33 1.64
N LEU A 497 2.31 32.42 0.65
CA LEU A 497 2.90 32.62 -0.67
C LEU A 497 2.28 33.85 -1.37
N LYS A 498 0.95 33.96 -1.37
CA LYS A 498 0.25 35.11 -1.91
C LYS A 498 0.76 36.41 -1.28
N GLU A 499 0.79 36.48 0.05
CA GLU A 499 1.27 37.67 0.77
C GLU A 499 2.73 38.01 0.42
N ALA A 500 3.60 37.00 0.32
CA ALA A 500 5.01 37.21 0.02
C ALA A 500 5.28 37.62 -1.44
N LEU A 501 4.49 37.13 -2.38
CA LEU A 501 4.58 37.54 -3.79
C LEU A 501 4.06 38.95 -4.03
N TRP A 502 3.28 39.53 -3.11
CA TRP A 502 2.75 40.91 -3.17
C TRP A 502 3.49 41.91 -2.28
N ASP A 503 4.50 41.50 -1.55
CA ASP A 503 5.28 42.36 -0.66
C ASP A 503 6.20 43.28 -1.45
N SER A 504 6.12 44.57 -1.17
CA SER A 504 6.95 45.61 -1.81
C SER A 504 8.31 45.82 -1.14
N THR A 505 8.63 45.08 -0.09
CA THR A 505 9.90 45.18 0.63
C THR A 505 10.87 44.06 0.21
N ALA A 506 12.14 44.20 0.54
CA ALA A 506 13.15 43.17 0.29
C ALA A 506 12.86 41.82 0.99
N ALA A 507 11.87 41.77 1.89
CA ALA A 507 11.37 40.55 2.49
C ALA A 507 10.40 39.79 1.58
N ALA A 508 10.03 40.32 0.41
CA ALA A 508 9.22 39.62 -0.60
C ALA A 508 9.83 38.27 -0.97
N TYR A 509 9.00 37.30 -1.36
CA TYR A 509 9.50 36.08 -2.00
C TYR A 509 10.06 36.43 -3.38
N ASN A 510 11.28 35.91 -3.66
CA ASN A 510 11.98 36.11 -4.93
C ASN A 510 11.88 34.87 -5.82
N PRO A 511 10.90 34.77 -6.74
CA PRO A 511 10.77 33.59 -7.59
C PRO A 511 11.78 33.57 -8.77
N PHE A 512 12.56 34.62 -8.94
CA PHE A 512 13.47 34.78 -10.10
C PHE A 512 14.91 34.35 -9.80
N SER A 513 15.21 33.96 -8.58
CA SER A 513 16.56 33.61 -8.10
C SER A 513 16.91 32.12 -8.24
N ALA A 514 16.04 31.29 -8.81
CA ALA A 514 16.18 29.84 -8.80
C ALA A 514 16.42 29.25 -7.39
N GLY A 515 15.91 29.93 -6.35
CA GLY A 515 16.02 29.49 -4.96
C GLY A 515 17.27 29.98 -4.21
N VAL A 516 18.17 30.75 -4.87
CA VAL A 516 19.43 31.17 -4.24
C VAL A 516 19.22 32.23 -3.15
N ASP A 517 18.28 33.12 -3.32
CA ASP A 517 17.97 34.24 -2.38
C ASP A 517 16.47 34.55 -2.43
N SER A 518 15.68 33.58 -1.99
CA SER A 518 14.23 33.56 -2.25
C SER A 518 13.37 34.04 -1.08
N ASN A 519 13.89 34.09 0.15
CA ASN A 519 13.13 34.31 1.39
C ASN A 519 12.08 33.19 1.68
N ILE A 520 12.36 31.95 1.33
CA ILE A 520 11.45 30.81 1.43
C ILE A 520 10.90 30.58 2.85
N GLU A 521 11.67 30.87 3.89
CA GLU A 521 11.35 30.58 5.29
C GLU A 521 10.02 31.20 5.75
N ARG A 522 9.59 32.32 5.15
CA ARG A 522 8.32 32.96 5.48
C ARG A 522 7.08 32.27 4.94
N LEU A 523 7.27 31.27 4.02
CA LEU A 523 6.19 30.52 3.40
C LEU A 523 5.93 29.20 4.10
N LEU A 524 6.88 28.77 4.96
CA LEU A 524 6.93 27.42 5.50
C LEU A 524 5.91 27.21 6.62
N ILE A 525 5.25 26.07 6.55
CA ILE A 525 4.32 25.57 7.58
C ILE A 525 4.57 24.08 7.80
N ASP A 526 4.23 23.61 8.98
CA ASP A 526 4.10 22.18 9.28
C ASP A 526 2.60 21.86 9.37
N VAL A 527 2.21 20.69 8.85
CA VAL A 527 0.82 20.23 8.87
C VAL A 527 0.74 18.80 9.40
N TYR A 528 -0.37 18.47 10.04
CA TYR A 528 -0.56 17.15 10.64
C TYR A 528 -1.76 16.38 10.05
N ARG A 529 -1.69 15.06 10.23
CA ARG A 529 -2.82 14.13 10.13
C ARG A 529 -2.72 13.14 11.30
N LYS A 530 -3.76 13.06 12.12
CA LYS A 530 -3.84 12.19 13.28
C LYS A 530 -4.92 11.15 13.10
N GLY A 531 -4.51 9.90 13.08
CA GLY A 531 -5.41 8.77 12.99
C GLY A 531 -5.55 8.04 14.31
N GLU A 532 -6.74 7.53 14.59
CA GLU A 532 -7.02 6.69 15.74
C GLU A 532 -8.00 5.58 15.34
N SER A 533 -7.72 4.34 15.78
CA SER A 533 -8.62 3.19 15.63
C SER A 533 -8.72 2.45 16.95
N GLU A 534 -9.92 2.01 17.32
CA GLU A 534 -10.17 1.19 18.50
C GLU A 534 -10.94 -0.08 18.12
N LEU A 535 -10.62 -1.17 18.82
CA LEU A 535 -11.32 -2.45 18.76
C LEU A 535 -11.55 -2.96 20.18
N ASN A 536 -12.80 -3.03 20.60
CA ASN A 536 -13.21 -3.66 21.84
C ASN A 536 -14.08 -4.87 21.51
N MET A 537 -13.73 -6.05 22.02
CA MET A 537 -14.39 -7.31 21.66
C MET A 537 -14.64 -8.17 22.89
N LEU A 538 -15.81 -8.79 22.95
CA LEU A 538 -16.16 -9.83 23.87
C LEU A 538 -16.55 -11.07 23.09
N ASP A 539 -15.89 -12.19 23.32
CA ASP A 539 -16.23 -13.47 22.71
C ASP A 539 -16.48 -14.56 23.75
N PHE A 540 -17.30 -15.53 23.36
CA PHE A 540 -17.55 -16.72 24.15
C PHE A 540 -17.88 -17.89 23.22
N LYS A 541 -17.28 -19.05 23.45
CA LYS A 541 -17.55 -20.28 22.70
C LYS A 541 -17.59 -21.50 23.60
N VAL A 542 -18.41 -22.47 23.21
CA VAL A 542 -18.48 -23.79 23.83
C VAL A 542 -18.39 -24.85 22.75
N ALA A 543 -17.66 -25.92 22.99
CA ALA A 543 -17.46 -27.03 22.07
C ALA A 543 -17.58 -28.38 22.79
N ASN A 544 -18.10 -29.37 22.09
CA ASN A 544 -18.09 -30.75 22.53
C ASN A 544 -17.82 -31.65 21.32
N ASN A 545 -16.84 -32.53 21.41
CA ASN A 545 -16.42 -33.41 20.32
C ASN A 545 -17.31 -34.64 20.13
N GLU A 546 -18.20 -34.89 21.09
CA GLU A 546 -19.02 -36.13 21.17
C GLU A 546 -20.49 -35.84 21.47
N VAL A 547 -21.11 -34.85 20.76
CA VAL A 547 -22.50 -34.47 21.01
C VAL A 547 -23.52 -35.52 20.59
N PHE A 548 -23.21 -36.24 19.51
CA PHE A 548 -24.07 -37.26 18.96
C PHE A 548 -23.26 -38.36 18.29
N GLU A 549 -23.51 -39.63 18.63
CA GLU A 549 -22.82 -40.80 18.06
C GLU A 549 -23.41 -41.20 16.72
N MET A 550 -22.58 -41.31 15.69
CA MET A 550 -22.93 -41.85 14.38
C MET A 550 -22.18 -43.17 14.13
N PRO A 551 -22.62 -44.00 13.16
CA PRO A 551 -21.93 -45.26 12.84
C PRO A 551 -20.44 -45.13 12.49
N ALA A 552 -20.03 -43.95 12.04
CA ALA A 552 -18.63 -43.62 11.64
C ALA A 552 -17.84 -42.91 12.75
N GLY A 553 -18.47 -42.56 13.85
CA GLY A 553 -17.87 -41.85 14.97
C GLY A 553 -18.76 -40.71 15.50
N PRO A 554 -18.36 -40.05 16.58
CA PRO A 554 -19.14 -38.97 17.16
C PRO A 554 -19.14 -37.67 16.32
N ILE A 555 -20.24 -36.94 16.38
CA ILE A 555 -20.33 -35.56 15.85
C ILE A 555 -19.81 -34.59 16.88
N GLY A 556 -18.80 -33.77 16.51
CA GLY A 556 -18.35 -32.63 17.28
C GLY A 556 -19.15 -31.38 16.90
N MET A 557 -19.51 -30.58 17.89
CA MET A 557 -20.22 -29.31 17.67
C MET A 557 -19.62 -28.19 18.50
N MET A 558 -19.68 -26.96 17.94
CA MET A 558 -19.30 -25.73 18.61
C MET A 558 -20.37 -24.66 18.40
N PHE A 559 -20.59 -23.86 19.41
CA PHE A 559 -21.47 -22.66 19.40
C PHE A 559 -20.69 -21.48 19.94
N GLY A 560 -20.81 -20.33 19.28
CA GLY A 560 -20.10 -19.12 19.68
C GLY A 560 -20.93 -17.87 19.53
N PHE A 561 -20.54 -16.89 20.33
CA PHE A 561 -21.06 -15.52 20.33
C PHE A 561 -19.87 -14.56 20.32
N GLU A 562 -20.01 -13.46 19.58
CA GLU A 562 -19.03 -12.37 19.56
C GLU A 562 -19.78 -11.04 19.51
N TYR A 563 -19.33 -10.09 20.31
CA TYR A 563 -19.70 -8.68 20.19
C TYR A 563 -18.42 -7.86 20.04
N ARG A 564 -18.39 -6.97 19.06
CA ARG A 564 -17.28 -6.03 18.87
C ARG A 564 -17.78 -4.62 18.62
N HIS A 565 -17.04 -3.67 19.13
CA HIS A 565 -17.21 -2.24 18.93
C HIS A 565 -15.93 -1.69 18.30
N GLU A 566 -16.08 -1.05 17.16
CA GLU A 566 -14.99 -0.47 16.38
C GLU A 566 -15.20 1.03 16.22
N THR A 567 -14.13 1.83 16.36
CA THR A 567 -14.14 3.26 16.09
C THR A 567 -12.97 3.65 15.21
N VAL A 568 -13.15 4.67 14.39
CA VAL A 568 -12.11 5.27 13.56
C VAL A 568 -12.23 6.78 13.59
N VAL A 569 -11.08 7.45 13.76
CA VAL A 569 -10.93 8.90 13.67
C VAL A 569 -9.79 9.20 12.70
N ASP A 570 -9.99 10.15 11.79
CA ASP A 570 -8.96 10.75 10.93
C ASP A 570 -9.11 12.27 11.06
N ASP A 571 -8.27 12.89 11.89
CA ASP A 571 -8.23 14.33 12.20
C ASP A 571 -7.08 14.98 11.42
N ARG A 572 -7.37 16.00 10.65
CA ARG A 572 -6.44 16.69 9.79
C ARG A 572 -6.25 18.15 10.21
N ASP A 573 -5.06 18.67 9.90
CA ASP A 573 -4.79 20.09 10.07
C ASP A 573 -5.87 20.94 9.36
N PRO A 574 -6.38 22.01 9.98
CA PRO A 574 -7.39 22.89 9.37
C PRO A 574 -7.02 23.47 8.00
N ARG A 575 -5.73 23.47 7.64
CA ARG A 575 -5.25 23.81 6.30
C ARG A 575 -5.42 22.69 5.28
N LEU A 576 -5.64 21.46 5.74
CA LEU A 576 -5.80 20.27 4.89
C LEU A 576 -7.26 19.80 4.81
N ASP A 577 -8.09 20.07 5.83
CA ASP A 577 -9.47 19.59 5.92
C ASP A 577 -10.51 20.48 5.22
N GLY A 578 -10.09 21.65 4.74
CA GLY A 578 -10.96 22.65 4.10
C GLY A 578 -11.58 23.65 5.08
N THR A 579 -11.21 23.63 6.36
CA THR A 579 -11.62 24.65 7.34
C THR A 579 -10.99 26.01 7.00
N ILE A 580 -9.71 26.01 6.60
CA ILE A 580 -9.00 27.19 6.10
C ILE A 580 -8.90 27.06 4.58
N ASN A 581 -9.71 27.85 3.87
CA ASN A 581 -9.72 27.91 2.41
C ASN A 581 -8.73 28.96 1.90
N TYR A 582 -8.11 28.68 0.76
CA TYR A 582 -7.34 29.66 0.04
C TYR A 582 -8.25 30.71 -0.61
N ILE A 583 -7.91 31.98 -0.45
CA ILE A 583 -8.59 33.12 -1.09
C ILE A 583 -7.55 33.87 -1.91
N ASP A 584 -7.79 34.04 -3.18
CA ASP A 584 -6.86 34.71 -4.09
C ASP A 584 -6.84 36.24 -3.99
N TYR A 585 -6.19 36.89 -4.94
CA TYR A 585 -6.01 38.37 -4.97
C TYR A 585 -7.28 39.13 -5.34
N GLU A 586 -8.25 38.44 -5.98
CA GLU A 586 -9.52 39.03 -6.38
C GLU A 586 -10.62 38.72 -5.36
N SER A 587 -10.26 38.11 -4.24
CA SER A 587 -11.15 37.70 -3.16
C SER A 587 -12.02 36.48 -3.56
N ASP A 588 -11.61 35.73 -4.57
CA ASP A 588 -12.23 34.48 -4.96
C ASP A 588 -11.79 33.37 -4.01
N THR A 589 -12.75 32.56 -3.58
CA THR A 589 -12.53 31.43 -2.69
C THR A 589 -12.46 30.16 -3.53
N TYR A 590 -11.47 29.33 -3.22
CA TYR A 590 -11.23 28.04 -3.86
C TYR A 590 -11.57 26.91 -2.89
N PRO A 591 -12.83 26.48 -2.80
CA PRO A 591 -13.26 25.47 -1.80
C PRO A 591 -12.62 24.11 -2.03
N GLU A 592 -12.11 23.85 -3.23
CA GLU A 592 -11.43 22.62 -3.64
C GLU A 592 -9.89 22.71 -3.52
N VAL A 593 -9.37 23.80 -3.00
CA VAL A 593 -7.93 24.02 -2.77
C VAL A 593 -7.70 24.25 -1.29
N SER A 594 -6.87 23.46 -0.67
CA SER A 594 -6.44 23.69 0.71
C SER A 594 -5.45 24.86 0.81
N ASP A 595 -5.22 25.41 2.02
CA ASP A 595 -4.18 26.43 2.22
C ASP A 595 -2.76 25.85 2.11
N VAL A 596 -2.59 24.66 1.57
CA VAL A 596 -1.30 23.99 1.39
C VAL A 596 -1.05 23.76 -0.10
N VAL A 597 0.05 24.29 -0.60
CA VAL A 597 0.47 24.11 -2.00
C VAL A 597 0.52 22.62 -2.36
N ASN A 598 -0.05 22.26 -3.51
CA ASN A 598 -0.16 20.89 -3.98
C ASN A 598 -0.97 19.99 -3.02
N SER A 599 -2.06 20.50 -2.47
CA SER A 599 -2.96 19.74 -1.63
C SER A 599 -4.41 20.12 -1.89
N SER A 600 -5.28 19.13 -1.93
CA SER A 600 -6.74 19.29 -2.03
C SER A 600 -7.39 18.94 -0.70
N PRO A 601 -8.49 19.59 -0.31
CA PRO A 601 -9.15 19.36 0.96
C PRO A 601 -9.61 17.90 1.10
N THR A 602 -9.41 17.35 2.29
CA THR A 602 -9.98 16.08 2.72
C THR A 602 -10.52 16.26 4.12
N GLY A 603 -11.83 16.22 4.26
CA GLY A 603 -12.50 16.49 5.54
C GLY A 603 -12.19 15.42 6.60
N ASP A 604 -12.29 15.80 7.87
CA ASP A 604 -12.16 14.87 8.98
C ASP A 604 -13.20 13.77 8.94
N VAL A 605 -12.80 12.58 9.36
CA VAL A 605 -13.68 11.42 9.46
C VAL A 605 -13.78 10.96 10.90
N TYR A 606 -15.00 10.71 11.33
CA TYR A 606 -15.32 10.01 12.56
C TYR A 606 -16.40 8.97 12.26
N GLY A 607 -16.13 7.73 12.61
CA GLY A 607 -17.10 6.65 12.44
C GLY A 607 -16.98 5.57 13.51
N LYS A 608 -18.05 4.82 13.70
CA LYS A 608 -18.10 3.69 14.62
C LYS A 608 -19.03 2.60 14.10
N ARG A 609 -18.77 1.38 14.52
CA ARG A 609 -19.57 0.20 14.19
C ARG A 609 -19.69 -0.72 15.40
N ASP A 610 -20.89 -1.20 15.64
CA ASP A 610 -21.17 -2.31 16.55
C ASP A 610 -21.50 -3.55 15.72
N VAL A 611 -20.94 -4.70 16.08
CA VAL A 611 -21.21 -5.97 15.40
C VAL A 611 -21.56 -7.03 16.43
N MET A 612 -22.66 -7.72 16.23
CA MET A 612 -23.07 -8.87 17.02
C MET A 612 -23.09 -10.12 16.14
N SER A 613 -22.41 -11.17 16.56
CA SER A 613 -22.29 -12.40 15.79
C SER A 613 -22.72 -13.62 16.59
N LEU A 614 -23.41 -14.53 15.91
CA LEU A 614 -23.71 -15.88 16.37
C LEU A 614 -23.15 -16.88 15.38
N PHE A 615 -22.41 -17.87 15.83
CA PHE A 615 -21.80 -18.83 14.91
C PHE A 615 -21.80 -20.25 15.48
N THR A 616 -21.79 -21.22 14.60
CA THR A 616 -21.78 -22.63 14.92
C THR A 616 -20.95 -23.41 13.91
N GLU A 617 -20.32 -24.46 14.38
CA GLU A 617 -19.55 -25.39 13.58
C GLU A 617 -19.91 -26.82 13.99
N ALA A 618 -19.97 -27.72 13.01
CA ALA A 618 -20.16 -29.14 13.24
C ALA A 618 -19.13 -29.94 12.42
N GLN A 619 -18.57 -30.96 13.07
CA GLN A 619 -17.71 -31.96 12.45
C GLN A 619 -18.45 -33.29 12.39
N ILE A 620 -18.57 -33.84 11.20
CA ILE A 620 -19.44 -34.95 10.92
C ILE A 620 -18.62 -36.06 10.25
N PRO A 621 -18.32 -37.18 10.95
CA PRO A 621 -17.71 -38.35 10.30
C PRO A 621 -18.79 -39.07 9.46
N LEU A 622 -18.73 -38.91 8.14
CA LEU A 622 -19.69 -39.49 7.19
C LEU A 622 -19.37 -40.99 6.95
N ALA A 623 -18.10 -41.37 6.99
CA ALA A 623 -17.57 -42.70 6.92
C ALA A 623 -16.23 -42.76 7.68
N GLU A 624 -15.68 -43.98 7.91
CA GLU A 624 -14.40 -44.17 8.59
C GLU A 624 -13.25 -43.33 7.98
N ASN A 625 -13.34 -43.08 6.65
CA ASN A 625 -12.35 -42.36 5.88
C ASN A 625 -12.91 -41.07 5.22
N VAL A 626 -14.11 -40.59 5.62
CA VAL A 626 -14.73 -39.35 5.10
C VAL A 626 -15.23 -38.51 6.24
N ASN A 627 -14.67 -37.31 6.37
CA ASN A 627 -15.06 -36.29 7.33
C ASN A 627 -15.61 -35.08 6.61
N ALA A 628 -16.68 -34.50 7.17
CA ALA A 628 -17.23 -33.22 6.71
C ALA A 628 -17.22 -32.18 7.83
N GLN A 629 -17.03 -30.93 7.43
CA GLN A 629 -17.21 -29.76 8.28
C GLN A 629 -18.37 -28.94 7.73
N VAL A 630 -19.25 -28.47 8.62
CA VAL A 630 -20.29 -27.51 8.27
C VAL A 630 -20.19 -26.36 9.26
N ALA A 631 -20.12 -25.12 8.78
CA ALA A 631 -20.11 -23.93 9.61
C ALA A 631 -21.11 -22.90 9.11
N MET A 632 -21.67 -22.14 10.03
CA MET A 632 -22.61 -21.06 9.73
C MET A 632 -22.39 -19.90 10.70
N ARG A 633 -22.44 -18.66 10.19
CA ARG A 633 -22.33 -17.46 10.98
C ARG A 633 -23.35 -16.40 10.54
N TYR A 634 -23.99 -15.78 11.50
CA TYR A 634 -24.85 -14.62 11.34
C TYR A 634 -24.18 -13.41 11.99
N GLU A 635 -24.09 -12.29 11.27
CA GLU A 635 -23.61 -11.01 11.78
C GLU A 635 -24.65 -9.91 11.59
N ASP A 636 -24.89 -9.14 12.66
CA ASP A 636 -25.74 -7.94 12.67
C ASP A 636 -24.82 -6.71 12.88
N LEU A 637 -24.67 -5.91 11.84
CA LEU A 637 -23.82 -4.71 11.83
C LEU A 637 -24.69 -3.47 11.99
N SER A 638 -24.26 -2.50 12.80
CA SER A 638 -25.08 -1.32 13.13
C SER A 638 -25.25 -0.29 12.02
N ASP A 639 -24.41 -0.34 10.99
CA ASP A 639 -24.29 0.68 9.93
C ASP A 639 -24.42 0.13 8.50
N VAL A 640 -24.56 -1.18 8.34
CA VAL A 640 -24.76 -1.84 7.03
C VAL A 640 -25.71 -3.03 7.17
N ASP A 641 -25.95 -3.75 6.08
CA ASP A 641 -26.81 -4.92 6.03
C ASP A 641 -26.29 -6.09 6.87
N ARG A 642 -27.21 -6.93 7.31
CA ARG A 642 -26.93 -8.19 8.00
C ARG A 642 -26.34 -9.21 7.05
N ALA A 643 -25.39 -10.00 7.55
CA ALA A 643 -24.78 -11.08 6.77
C ALA A 643 -25.11 -12.46 7.37
N LEU A 644 -25.40 -13.42 6.51
CA LEU A 644 -25.51 -14.83 6.85
C LEU A 644 -24.62 -15.63 5.90
N VAL A 645 -23.57 -16.24 6.41
CA VAL A 645 -22.58 -16.97 5.63
C VAL A 645 -22.45 -18.41 6.11
N GLY A 646 -22.12 -19.30 5.20
CA GLY A 646 -21.98 -20.73 5.46
C GLY A 646 -20.74 -21.34 4.79
N LYS A 647 -20.33 -22.50 5.29
CA LYS A 647 -19.24 -23.28 4.73
C LYS A 647 -19.54 -24.77 4.85
N ILE A 648 -19.19 -25.52 3.81
CA ILE A 648 -19.15 -26.98 3.82
C ILE A 648 -17.77 -27.38 3.29
N ALA A 649 -17.07 -28.26 4.01
CA ALA A 649 -15.83 -28.86 3.54
C ALA A 649 -15.87 -30.38 3.74
N ILE A 650 -15.23 -31.12 2.85
CA ILE A 650 -15.14 -32.59 2.88
C ILE A 650 -13.69 -33.00 2.71
N GLY A 651 -13.22 -33.87 3.59
CA GLY A 651 -11.97 -34.58 3.45
C GLY A 651 -12.26 -36.08 3.26
N TRP A 652 -11.76 -36.67 2.17
CA TRP A 652 -11.92 -38.08 1.87
C TRP A 652 -10.55 -38.77 1.68
N GLU A 653 -10.16 -39.60 2.60
CA GLU A 653 -8.98 -40.44 2.50
C GLU A 653 -9.30 -41.60 1.55
N ILE A 654 -8.97 -41.42 0.25
CA ILE A 654 -9.29 -42.39 -0.81
C ILE A 654 -8.53 -43.69 -0.57
N THR A 655 -7.27 -43.57 -0.23
CA THR A 655 -6.37 -44.67 0.17
C THR A 655 -5.37 -44.13 1.18
N ASP A 656 -4.67 -45.00 1.86
CA ASP A 656 -3.53 -44.65 2.70
C ASP A 656 -2.53 -43.80 1.88
N GLY A 657 -2.36 -42.55 2.31
CA GLY A 657 -1.50 -41.52 1.65
C GLY A 657 -2.13 -40.72 0.50
N ILE A 658 -3.42 -40.87 0.17
CA ILE A 658 -4.13 -40.01 -0.78
C ILE A 658 -5.40 -39.44 -0.14
N LEU A 659 -5.36 -38.14 0.14
CA LEU A 659 -6.52 -37.42 0.62
C LEU A 659 -7.07 -36.49 -0.49
N PHE A 660 -8.35 -36.65 -0.79
CA PHE A 660 -9.12 -35.65 -1.56
C PHE A 660 -9.78 -34.67 -0.62
N ARG A 661 -9.77 -33.39 -0.97
CA ARG A 661 -10.46 -32.33 -0.23
C ARG A 661 -11.25 -31.43 -1.16
N ALA A 662 -12.39 -30.96 -0.68
CA ALA A 662 -13.22 -30.01 -1.40
C ALA A 662 -13.95 -29.12 -0.41
N SER A 663 -14.10 -27.84 -0.74
CA SER A 663 -14.88 -26.89 0.06
C SER A 663 -15.73 -25.99 -0.82
N ALA A 664 -16.85 -25.55 -0.26
CA ALA A 664 -17.66 -24.46 -0.79
C ALA A 664 -18.08 -23.57 0.39
N SER A 665 -17.92 -22.26 0.23
CA SER A 665 -18.27 -21.30 1.28
C SER A 665 -18.73 -19.98 0.69
N THR A 666 -19.60 -19.30 1.43
CA THR A 666 -19.89 -17.88 1.23
C THR A 666 -19.05 -17.06 2.20
N ALA A 667 -18.57 -15.89 1.76
CA ALA A 667 -17.89 -14.96 2.61
C ALA A 667 -18.37 -13.54 2.32
N PHE A 668 -18.03 -12.58 3.19
CA PHE A 668 -18.40 -11.19 2.98
C PHE A 668 -17.38 -10.23 3.56
N ARG A 669 -17.38 -9.01 3.02
CA ARG A 669 -16.67 -7.86 3.53
C ARG A 669 -17.62 -6.68 3.63
N ALA A 670 -17.77 -6.11 4.82
CA ALA A 670 -18.56 -4.91 4.99
C ALA A 670 -17.83 -3.68 4.40
N PRO A 671 -18.54 -2.67 3.86
CA PRO A 671 -17.93 -1.38 3.56
C PRO A 671 -17.16 -0.90 4.78
N ASN A 672 -15.95 -0.41 4.60
CA ASN A 672 -15.19 0.06 5.75
C ASN A 672 -15.78 1.38 6.30
N ILE A 673 -15.46 1.68 7.56
CA ILE A 673 -16.03 2.83 8.27
C ILE A 673 -15.73 4.15 7.55
N ILE A 674 -14.57 4.26 6.87
CA ILE A 674 -14.20 5.44 6.08
C ILE A 674 -15.12 5.59 4.86
N GLN A 675 -15.34 4.54 4.09
CA GLN A 675 -16.19 4.56 2.89
C GLN A 675 -17.63 5.02 3.18
N ILE A 676 -18.13 4.77 4.38
CA ILE A 676 -19.48 5.19 4.80
C ILE A 676 -19.51 6.63 5.33
N ASN A 677 -18.47 7.03 6.09
CA ASN A 677 -18.50 8.25 6.91
C ASN A 677 -17.64 9.39 6.37
N GLU A 678 -16.85 9.15 5.30
CA GLU A 678 -15.99 10.17 4.71
C GLU A 678 -16.84 11.36 4.26
N LYS A 679 -16.44 12.57 4.68
CA LYS A 679 -17.01 13.80 4.20
C LYS A 679 -16.50 14.05 2.78
N ILE A 680 -16.56 15.28 2.32
CA ILE A 680 -16.03 15.59 0.99
C ILE A 680 -14.54 15.31 0.91
N VAL A 681 -14.14 14.53 -0.08
CA VAL A 681 -12.76 14.29 -0.48
C VAL A 681 -12.54 14.85 -1.86
N VAL A 682 -11.64 15.81 -1.97
CA VAL A 682 -11.22 16.34 -3.26
C VAL A 682 -9.91 15.68 -3.67
N ARG A 683 -9.80 15.26 -4.92
CA ARG A 683 -8.57 14.74 -5.52
C ARG A 683 -8.34 15.41 -6.87
N SER A 684 -7.19 16.03 -7.03
CA SER A 684 -6.78 16.64 -8.29
C SER A 684 -5.81 15.73 -9.04
N GLY A 685 -5.89 15.74 -10.36
CA GLY A 685 -4.96 15.01 -11.21
C GLY A 685 -5.21 15.32 -12.68
N THR A 686 -4.17 15.21 -13.49
CA THR A 686 -4.28 15.41 -14.94
C THR A 686 -5.07 14.25 -15.56
N ARG A 687 -6.19 14.56 -16.20
CA ARG A 687 -7.10 13.61 -16.86
C ARG A 687 -7.56 14.18 -18.21
N ASN A 688 -8.07 13.30 -19.07
CA ASN A 688 -8.62 13.70 -20.35
C ASN A 688 -10.11 14.06 -20.22
N ASP A 689 -10.49 15.21 -20.76
CA ASP A 689 -11.88 15.50 -21.08
C ASP A 689 -12.22 14.87 -22.44
N TYR A 690 -12.74 13.64 -22.42
CA TYR A 690 -13.00 12.91 -23.66
C TYR A 690 -14.08 13.54 -24.53
N ALA A 691 -14.98 14.35 -23.97
CA ALA A 691 -15.93 15.12 -24.79
C ALA A 691 -15.21 16.21 -25.60
N MET A 692 -14.30 16.97 -24.98
CA MET A 692 -13.49 17.97 -25.68
C MET A 692 -12.50 17.29 -26.62
N TYR A 693 -11.84 16.21 -26.19
CA TYR A 693 -10.93 15.39 -27.02
C TYR A 693 -11.60 15.03 -28.36
N ARG A 694 -12.84 14.55 -28.31
CA ARG A 694 -13.57 14.18 -29.52
C ARG A 694 -13.95 15.38 -30.39
N VAL A 695 -14.29 16.52 -29.79
CA VAL A 695 -14.56 17.78 -30.52
C VAL A 695 -13.30 18.26 -31.24
N GLU A 696 -12.17 18.28 -30.56
CA GLU A 696 -10.86 18.66 -31.12
C GLU A 696 -10.46 17.75 -32.29
N GLN A 697 -10.59 16.45 -32.13
CA GLN A 697 -10.31 15.46 -33.17
C GLN A 697 -11.18 15.68 -34.42
N LEU A 698 -12.48 15.97 -34.26
CA LEU A 698 -13.39 16.21 -35.36
C LEU A 698 -13.15 17.57 -36.05
N ASN A 699 -12.52 18.52 -35.38
CA ASN A 699 -12.03 19.77 -35.95
C ASN A 699 -10.68 19.65 -36.65
N GLY A 700 -10.09 18.43 -36.72
CA GLY A 700 -8.88 18.12 -37.44
C GLY A 700 -7.57 18.42 -36.73
N LEU A 701 -7.62 18.54 -35.40
CA LEU A 701 -6.39 18.63 -34.57
C LEU A 701 -5.75 17.27 -34.46
N ASP A 702 -4.43 17.24 -34.58
CA ASP A 702 -3.66 16.00 -34.40
C ASP A 702 -3.62 15.62 -32.92
N LYS A 703 -3.42 14.35 -32.61
CA LYS A 703 -3.44 13.81 -31.23
C LYS A 703 -2.46 14.53 -30.31
N ASP A 704 -1.33 14.99 -30.85
CA ASP A 704 -0.27 15.67 -30.11
C ASP A 704 -0.55 17.18 -29.89
N ASP A 705 -1.56 17.75 -30.59
CA ASP A 705 -1.96 19.16 -30.50
C ASP A 705 -3.24 19.37 -29.66
N LEU A 706 -3.78 18.30 -29.05
CA LEU A 706 -5.01 18.37 -28.29
C LEU A 706 -4.80 18.97 -26.90
N ASN A 707 -5.65 19.92 -26.51
CA ASN A 707 -5.63 20.57 -25.20
C ASN A 707 -6.64 19.97 -24.19
N SER A 708 -7.23 18.82 -24.53
CA SER A 708 -8.25 18.14 -23.73
C SER A 708 -7.72 17.53 -22.42
N ARG A 709 -6.39 17.50 -22.21
CA ARG A 709 -5.76 16.98 -21.01
C ARG A 709 -5.65 18.07 -19.94
N LEU A 710 -6.52 18.03 -18.95
CA LEU A 710 -6.72 19.07 -17.95
C LEU A 710 -6.39 18.57 -16.53
N SER A 711 -6.05 19.50 -15.63
CA SER A 711 -6.10 19.26 -14.19
C SER A 711 -7.56 19.12 -13.78
N MET A 712 -8.03 17.89 -13.60
CA MET A 712 -9.41 17.57 -13.30
C MET A 712 -9.58 17.17 -11.85
N GLN A 713 -10.58 17.76 -11.18
CA GLN A 713 -10.90 17.43 -9.82
C GLN A 713 -11.96 16.36 -9.74
N ARG A 714 -11.80 15.43 -8.80
CA ARG A 714 -12.82 14.53 -8.30
C ARG A 714 -13.31 15.02 -6.95
N GLN A 715 -14.62 15.05 -6.76
CA GLN A 715 -15.25 15.20 -5.46
C GLN A 715 -16.00 13.91 -5.13
N ALA A 716 -15.69 13.34 -3.96
CA ALA A 716 -16.36 12.15 -3.45
C ALA A 716 -16.85 12.39 -2.02
N THR A 717 -17.92 11.71 -1.64
CA THR A 717 -18.41 11.65 -0.26
C THR A 717 -18.64 10.21 0.13
N GLY A 718 -18.62 9.91 1.41
CA GLY A 718 -19.02 8.61 1.94
C GLY A 718 -20.45 8.27 1.51
N ALA A 719 -20.69 7.01 1.24
CA ALA A 719 -21.97 6.52 0.74
C ALA A 719 -22.63 5.59 1.77
N SER A 720 -23.69 6.06 2.41
CA SER A 720 -24.44 5.29 3.41
C SER A 720 -25.36 4.21 2.82
N ASN A 721 -25.47 4.15 1.50
CA ASN A 721 -26.28 3.17 0.75
C ASN A 721 -25.43 2.02 0.19
N LEU A 722 -24.16 1.92 0.55
CA LEU A 722 -23.35 0.79 0.18
C LEU A 722 -23.85 -0.48 0.86
N VAL A 723 -23.85 -1.58 0.12
CA VAL A 723 -24.09 -2.92 0.65
C VAL A 723 -22.79 -3.67 0.82
N SER A 724 -22.81 -4.73 1.62
CA SER A 724 -21.64 -5.60 1.79
C SER A 724 -21.21 -6.24 0.48
N GLU A 725 -19.90 -6.38 0.29
CA GLU A 725 -19.35 -7.25 -0.75
C GLU A 725 -19.59 -8.69 -0.31
N GLU A 726 -20.09 -9.51 -1.19
CA GLU A 726 -20.35 -10.94 -0.95
C GLU A 726 -19.48 -11.78 -1.87
N SER A 727 -19.07 -12.97 -1.45
CA SER A 727 -18.32 -13.87 -2.31
C SER A 727 -18.71 -15.32 -2.15
N ASP A 728 -18.66 -16.03 -3.28
CA ASP A 728 -18.72 -17.47 -3.38
C ASP A 728 -17.33 -18.03 -3.62
N ASN A 729 -16.88 -18.90 -2.73
CA ASN A 729 -15.55 -19.48 -2.76
C ASN A 729 -15.66 -20.99 -2.90
N THR A 730 -14.93 -21.57 -3.84
CA THR A 730 -14.82 -23.03 -4.01
C THR A 730 -13.36 -23.44 -4.07
N SER A 731 -13.03 -24.59 -3.47
CA SER A 731 -11.73 -25.22 -3.65
C SER A 731 -11.86 -26.73 -3.78
N ILE A 732 -10.97 -27.32 -4.60
CA ILE A 732 -10.85 -28.76 -4.80
C ILE A 732 -9.36 -29.11 -4.86
N GLY A 733 -8.94 -30.08 -4.07
CA GLY A 733 -7.54 -30.43 -4.00
C GLY A 733 -7.25 -31.87 -3.62
N PHE A 734 -5.98 -32.19 -3.76
CA PHE A 734 -5.40 -33.50 -3.37
C PHE A 734 -4.17 -33.29 -2.51
N VAL A 735 -4.06 -34.14 -1.48
CA VAL A 735 -2.83 -34.27 -0.69
C VAL A 735 -2.33 -35.71 -0.94
N PHE A 736 -1.08 -35.79 -1.40
CA PHE A 736 -0.40 -37.05 -1.67
C PHE A 736 0.79 -37.22 -0.73
N SER A 737 0.71 -38.19 0.16
CA SER A 737 1.76 -38.53 1.13
C SER A 737 2.05 -40.05 0.99
N PRO A 738 2.90 -40.47 0.02
CA PRO A 738 3.10 -41.86 -0.30
C PRO A 738 3.71 -42.63 0.87
N PRO A 739 3.11 -43.73 1.32
CA PRO A 739 3.63 -44.54 2.44
C PRO A 739 5.03 -45.12 2.22
N GLN A 740 5.53 -45.09 0.95
CA GLN A 740 6.84 -45.66 0.58
C GLN A 740 7.98 -44.62 0.67
N VAL A 741 7.64 -43.36 0.85
CA VAL A 741 8.60 -42.23 0.97
C VAL A 741 8.24 -41.44 2.21
N ASP A 742 8.95 -41.71 3.27
CA ASP A 742 8.71 -41.04 4.55
C ASP A 742 8.84 -39.50 4.40
N ASP A 743 8.00 -38.76 5.10
CA ASP A 743 8.00 -37.29 5.16
C ASP A 743 7.91 -36.54 3.83
N LEU A 744 7.42 -37.19 2.75
CA LEU A 744 7.04 -36.50 1.50
C LEU A 744 5.55 -36.20 1.50
N THR A 745 5.20 -34.90 1.33
CA THR A 745 3.82 -34.47 1.09
C THR A 745 3.78 -33.57 -0.13
N ILE A 746 2.86 -33.84 -1.04
CA ILE A 746 2.56 -33.00 -2.23
C ILE A 746 1.10 -32.58 -2.15
N THR A 747 0.85 -31.29 -2.30
CA THR A 747 -0.50 -30.73 -2.35
C THR A 747 -0.75 -30.06 -3.69
N ALA A 748 -1.96 -30.16 -4.20
CA ALA A 748 -2.41 -29.42 -5.38
C ALA A 748 -3.88 -29.05 -5.18
N ASP A 749 -4.17 -27.74 -5.17
CA ASP A 749 -5.49 -27.18 -4.92
C ASP A 749 -5.88 -26.22 -6.04
N TYR A 750 -6.99 -26.49 -6.72
CA TYR A 750 -7.67 -25.51 -7.56
C TYR A 750 -8.64 -24.73 -6.70
N TRP A 751 -8.75 -23.42 -6.94
CA TRP A 751 -9.62 -22.53 -6.21
C TRP A 751 -10.26 -21.47 -7.14
N SER A 752 -11.47 -21.05 -6.80
CA SER A 752 -12.19 -19.97 -7.47
C SER A 752 -12.87 -19.08 -6.43
N ILE A 753 -12.75 -17.78 -6.59
CA ILE A 753 -13.39 -16.75 -5.76
C ILE A 753 -14.14 -15.83 -6.70
N GLU A 754 -15.46 -15.82 -6.58
CA GLU A 754 -16.35 -14.90 -7.28
C GLU A 754 -16.90 -13.91 -6.25
N LYS A 755 -16.54 -12.63 -6.39
CA LYS A 755 -16.91 -11.56 -5.45
C LYS A 755 -17.85 -10.56 -6.11
N GLU A 756 -19.07 -10.46 -5.60
CA GLU A 756 -20.08 -9.52 -6.03
C GLU A 756 -20.04 -8.22 -5.22
N ASN A 757 -20.65 -7.16 -5.76
CA ASN A 757 -20.81 -5.87 -5.08
C ASN A 757 -19.47 -5.25 -4.64
N THR A 758 -18.38 -5.47 -5.36
CA THR A 758 -17.06 -4.89 -5.06
C THR A 758 -17.17 -3.38 -4.93
N ILE A 759 -16.74 -2.81 -3.79
CA ILE A 759 -16.82 -1.38 -3.55
C ILE A 759 -15.69 -0.67 -4.26
N GLY A 760 -16.02 0.27 -5.14
CA GLY A 760 -15.08 0.99 -5.97
C GLY A 760 -15.60 2.33 -6.44
N LEU A 761 -14.95 2.88 -7.47
CA LEU A 761 -15.31 4.14 -8.12
C LEU A 761 -15.52 3.94 -9.62
N PHE A 762 -16.42 4.71 -10.19
CA PHE A 762 -16.58 4.70 -11.64
C PHE A 762 -15.37 5.31 -12.36
N GLY A 763 -14.79 6.33 -11.78
CA GLY A 763 -13.58 6.99 -12.27
C GLY A 763 -13.86 8.21 -13.16
N ARG A 764 -13.03 9.25 -12.98
CA ARG A 764 -13.16 10.52 -13.73
C ARG A 764 -13.13 10.33 -15.23
N ASP A 765 -12.23 9.49 -15.73
CA ASP A 765 -12.09 9.21 -17.17
C ASP A 765 -13.36 8.57 -17.72
N ASN A 766 -13.92 7.55 -17.04
CA ASN A 766 -15.18 6.92 -17.46
C ASN A 766 -16.37 7.88 -17.42
N HIS A 767 -16.42 8.79 -16.43
CA HIS A 767 -17.45 9.84 -16.38
C HIS A 767 -17.37 10.78 -17.58
N THR A 768 -16.17 11.19 -18.00
CA THR A 768 -16.01 12.07 -19.18
C THR A 768 -16.26 11.32 -20.49
N VAL A 769 -15.95 10.01 -20.57
CA VAL A 769 -16.34 9.15 -21.70
C VAL A 769 -17.86 9.02 -21.78
N GLN A 770 -18.55 8.81 -20.66
CA GLN A 770 -20.01 8.77 -20.63
C GLN A 770 -20.61 10.12 -21.07
N ASP A 771 -20.07 11.25 -20.58
CA ASP A 771 -20.48 12.59 -20.97
C ASP A 771 -20.31 12.81 -22.47
N MET A 772 -19.18 12.38 -23.05
CA MET A 772 -18.94 12.38 -24.49
C MET A 772 -20.04 11.59 -25.24
N ALA A 773 -20.28 10.33 -24.83
CA ALA A 773 -21.29 9.50 -25.49
C ALA A 773 -22.69 10.11 -25.46
N LEU A 774 -23.10 10.69 -24.32
CA LEU A 774 -24.39 11.38 -24.19
C LEU A 774 -24.47 12.63 -25.06
N ARG A 775 -23.40 13.45 -25.14
CA ARG A 775 -23.37 14.68 -25.96
C ARG A 775 -23.42 14.37 -27.45
N PHE A 776 -22.70 13.39 -27.92
CA PHE A 776 -22.69 12.99 -29.31
C PHE A 776 -24.01 12.29 -29.72
N ALA A 777 -24.63 11.52 -28.83
CA ALA A 777 -25.95 10.96 -29.03
C ALA A 777 -27.05 12.05 -29.10
N ASN A 778 -26.93 13.11 -28.29
CA ASN A 778 -27.85 14.25 -28.34
C ASN A 778 -27.66 15.13 -29.58
N GLY A 779 -26.44 15.25 -30.09
CA GLY A 779 -26.07 16.14 -31.16
C GLY A 779 -26.35 17.62 -30.83
N THR A 780 -27.10 18.33 -31.67
CA THR A 780 -27.49 19.74 -31.50
C THR A 780 -28.91 19.90 -30.94
N ASN A 781 -29.50 18.86 -30.32
CA ASN A 781 -30.88 18.96 -29.83
C ASN A 781 -30.95 19.61 -28.46
N ASN A 782 -31.89 20.53 -28.25
CA ASN A 782 -32.20 21.17 -26.96
C ASN A 782 -30.97 21.74 -26.21
N CYS A 783 -30.06 22.40 -26.92
CA CYS A 783 -28.80 22.84 -26.35
C CYS A 783 -28.94 23.72 -25.08
N ASP A 784 -30.02 24.50 -24.97
CA ASP A 784 -30.28 25.37 -23.82
C ASP A 784 -30.57 24.62 -22.51
N SER A 785 -30.92 23.32 -22.60
CA SER A 785 -31.31 22.52 -21.45
C SER A 785 -30.55 21.19 -21.32
N PHE A 786 -29.69 20.85 -22.26
CA PHE A 786 -28.94 19.60 -22.26
C PHE A 786 -27.70 19.70 -21.40
N VAL A 787 -27.59 18.85 -20.39
CA VAL A 787 -26.50 18.89 -19.39
C VAL A 787 -25.39 17.87 -19.71
N GLY A 788 -25.69 16.75 -20.41
CA GLY A 788 -24.76 15.62 -20.56
C GLY A 788 -24.78 14.70 -19.36
N ASN A 789 -23.61 14.20 -18.93
CA ASN A 789 -23.50 13.43 -17.70
C ASN A 789 -23.61 14.36 -16.48
N PRO A 790 -24.63 14.21 -15.61
CA PRO A 790 -24.81 15.09 -14.44
C PRO A 790 -23.63 15.09 -13.48
N ALA A 791 -22.87 13.99 -13.41
CA ALA A 791 -21.69 13.89 -12.55
C ALA A 791 -20.50 14.73 -13.06
N VAL A 792 -20.51 15.14 -14.34
CA VAL A 792 -19.48 16.00 -14.94
C VAL A 792 -19.95 17.45 -14.87
N VAL A 793 -19.61 18.13 -13.82
CA VAL A 793 -19.95 19.55 -13.61
C VAL A 793 -19.06 20.41 -14.49
N ARG A 794 -19.68 21.24 -15.34
CA ARG A 794 -18.99 22.08 -16.33
C ARG A 794 -19.29 23.55 -16.13
N ASP A 795 -18.40 24.39 -16.62
CA ASP A 795 -18.64 25.81 -16.80
C ASP A 795 -19.63 26.11 -17.95
N ALA A 796 -20.07 27.34 -18.01
CA ALA A 796 -20.83 27.79 -19.19
C ALA A 796 -19.91 27.76 -20.42
N PRO A 797 -20.43 27.40 -21.61
CA PRO A 797 -19.66 27.45 -22.85
C PRO A 797 -19.25 28.88 -23.19
N ASP A 798 -18.05 29.05 -23.75
CA ASP A 798 -17.65 30.32 -24.31
C ASP A 798 -18.39 30.61 -25.61
N ALA A 799 -18.87 31.86 -25.78
CA ALA A 799 -19.61 32.24 -26.96
C ALA A 799 -18.72 32.24 -28.23
N ASP A 800 -17.44 32.47 -28.08
CA ASP A 800 -16.48 32.53 -29.19
C ASP A 800 -16.16 31.14 -29.75
N GLU A 801 -16.37 30.07 -28.96
CA GLU A 801 -16.16 28.68 -29.36
C GLU A 801 -17.38 28.03 -30.08
N ALA A 802 -18.51 28.69 -30.15
CA ALA A 802 -19.74 28.10 -30.68
C ALA A 802 -19.58 27.48 -32.10
N ALA A 803 -18.76 28.09 -32.97
CA ALA A 803 -18.48 27.57 -34.29
C ALA A 803 -17.67 26.26 -34.29
N TYR A 804 -16.85 26.08 -33.31
CA TYR A 804 -16.01 24.90 -33.11
C TYR A 804 -16.84 23.68 -32.73
N PHE A 805 -17.80 23.84 -31.81
CA PHE A 805 -18.77 22.81 -31.45
C PHE A 805 -19.75 22.48 -32.59
N ALA A 806 -20.13 23.50 -33.35
CA ALA A 806 -21.02 23.30 -34.52
C ALA A 806 -20.35 22.42 -35.59
N THR A 807 -19.06 22.53 -35.81
CA THR A 807 -18.30 21.66 -36.72
C THR A 807 -18.32 20.21 -36.24
N ALA A 808 -18.19 19.98 -34.94
CA ALA A 808 -18.27 18.67 -34.35
C ALA A 808 -19.71 18.11 -34.26
N GLY A 809 -20.74 18.95 -34.54
CA GLY A 809 -22.14 18.53 -34.51
C GLY A 809 -22.75 18.30 -33.15
N VAL A 810 -22.26 19.00 -32.12
CA VAL A 810 -22.70 18.88 -30.72
C VAL A 810 -23.09 20.24 -30.15
N CYS A 811 -23.87 20.23 -29.06
CA CYS A 811 -24.16 21.43 -28.30
C CYS A 811 -22.88 21.97 -27.65
N PRO A 812 -22.66 23.31 -27.60
CA PRO A 812 -21.55 23.91 -26.90
C PRO A 812 -21.55 23.55 -25.39
N PHE A 813 -20.35 23.33 -24.80
CA PHE A 813 -20.15 23.11 -23.39
C PHE A 813 -18.83 23.72 -22.94
N GLY A 814 -18.75 24.10 -21.68
CA GLY A 814 -17.52 24.63 -21.08
C GLY A 814 -16.62 23.54 -20.50
N ASN A 815 -15.52 23.97 -19.91
CA ASN A 815 -14.53 23.11 -19.30
C ASN A 815 -15.07 22.37 -18.06
N VAL A 816 -14.47 21.22 -17.75
CA VAL A 816 -14.83 20.45 -16.56
C VAL A 816 -14.36 21.20 -15.31
N LYS A 817 -15.26 21.54 -14.42
CA LYS A 817 -14.98 22.08 -13.09
C LYS A 817 -14.51 20.98 -12.14
N HIS A 818 -15.35 19.95 -12.01
CA HIS A 818 -15.07 18.75 -11.23
C HIS A 818 -15.98 17.59 -11.70
N VAL A 819 -15.63 16.42 -11.25
CA VAL A 819 -16.42 15.20 -11.42
C VAL A 819 -16.89 14.72 -10.06
N GLU A 820 -18.21 14.54 -9.88
CA GLU A 820 -18.80 13.89 -8.71
C GLU A 820 -18.71 12.38 -8.91
N ASP A 821 -17.82 11.74 -8.15
CA ASP A 821 -17.51 10.32 -8.29
C ASP A 821 -17.50 9.66 -6.91
N ASN A 822 -18.70 9.28 -6.46
CA ASN A 822 -18.94 8.68 -5.14
C ASN A 822 -18.68 7.17 -5.16
N TYR A 823 -18.44 6.60 -3.98
CA TYR A 823 -18.31 5.15 -3.83
C TYR A 823 -19.59 4.43 -4.23
N LEU A 824 -19.44 3.33 -4.92
CA LEU A 824 -20.55 2.49 -5.37
C LEU A 824 -20.15 1.00 -5.40
N ASN A 825 -21.15 0.13 -5.34
CA ASN A 825 -20.96 -1.29 -5.53
C ASN A 825 -20.83 -1.58 -7.04
N LEU A 826 -19.68 -2.11 -7.44
CA LEU A 826 -19.37 -2.55 -8.81
C LEU A 826 -19.93 -3.96 -9.05
N ALA A 827 -19.84 -4.42 -10.29
CA ALA A 827 -20.17 -5.79 -10.63
C ALA A 827 -19.12 -6.80 -10.14
N THR A 828 -19.33 -8.06 -10.48
CA THR A 828 -18.56 -9.22 -10.04
C THR A 828 -17.09 -9.13 -10.43
N ARG A 829 -16.22 -9.50 -9.48
CA ARG A 829 -14.81 -9.78 -9.70
C ARG A 829 -14.56 -11.28 -9.53
N THR A 830 -13.95 -11.90 -10.52
CA THR A 830 -13.61 -13.34 -10.50
C THR A 830 -12.11 -13.51 -10.49
N ILE A 831 -11.60 -14.32 -9.57
CA ILE A 831 -10.20 -14.73 -9.53
C ILE A 831 -10.16 -16.25 -9.36
N GLU A 832 -9.45 -16.95 -10.25
CA GLU A 832 -9.29 -18.40 -10.23
C GLU A 832 -7.82 -18.77 -10.39
N GLY A 833 -7.46 -19.92 -9.85
CA GLY A 833 -6.10 -20.39 -9.93
C GLY A 833 -5.86 -21.70 -9.22
N PHE A 834 -4.59 -22.05 -9.10
CA PHE A 834 -4.20 -23.25 -8.36
C PHE A 834 -2.92 -23.04 -7.58
N ASP A 835 -2.82 -23.72 -6.45
CA ASP A 835 -1.66 -23.72 -5.56
C ASP A 835 -1.04 -25.11 -5.54
N VAL A 836 0.28 -25.20 -5.60
CA VAL A 836 1.04 -26.45 -5.51
C VAL A 836 2.05 -26.36 -4.38
N GLY A 837 2.04 -27.33 -3.48
CA GLY A 837 3.01 -27.46 -2.39
C GLY A 837 3.78 -28.78 -2.48
N VAL A 838 5.09 -28.74 -2.20
CA VAL A 838 5.92 -29.94 -2.01
C VAL A 838 6.70 -29.77 -0.72
N TYR A 839 6.54 -30.70 0.19
CA TYR A 839 7.21 -30.76 1.47
C TYR A 839 7.93 -32.10 1.58
N TYR A 840 9.24 -32.06 1.77
CA TYR A 840 10.03 -33.29 1.85
C TYR A 840 11.17 -33.12 2.85
N ASN A 841 11.20 -34.01 3.84
CA ASN A 841 12.32 -34.10 4.77
C ASN A 841 12.98 -35.46 4.62
N VAL A 842 14.30 -35.50 4.54
CA VAL A 842 15.05 -36.74 4.40
C VAL A 842 16.31 -36.74 5.23
N ASP A 843 16.48 -37.79 6.00
CA ASP A 843 17.69 -38.02 6.78
C ASP A 843 18.72 -38.78 5.91
N THR A 844 19.90 -38.14 5.74
CA THR A 844 20.98 -38.71 4.94
C THR A 844 22.27 -38.86 5.74
N SER A 845 23.18 -39.69 5.25
CA SER A 845 24.50 -39.85 5.90
C SER A 845 25.33 -38.55 5.93
N PHE A 846 24.99 -37.58 5.12
CA PHE A 846 25.67 -36.27 5.08
C PHE A 846 24.85 -35.16 5.74
N GLY A 847 23.71 -35.47 6.38
CA GLY A 847 22.87 -34.57 7.16
C GLY A 847 21.41 -34.65 6.75
N ASP A 848 20.56 -33.95 7.50
CA ASP A 848 19.12 -33.85 7.28
C ASP A 848 18.85 -32.77 6.26
N ILE A 849 18.02 -33.07 5.25
CA ILE A 849 17.66 -32.15 4.19
C ILE A 849 16.15 -31.92 4.23
N GLY A 850 15.74 -30.67 4.30
CA GLY A 850 14.37 -30.25 4.14
C GLY A 850 14.19 -29.49 2.81
N ILE A 851 13.15 -29.84 2.06
CA ILE A 851 12.76 -29.15 0.82
C ILE A 851 11.31 -28.69 0.99
N ARG A 852 11.09 -27.42 0.76
CA ARG A 852 9.77 -26.80 0.72
C ARG A 852 9.63 -26.01 -0.56
N TYR A 853 8.64 -26.34 -1.38
CA TYR A 853 8.24 -25.57 -2.54
C TYR A 853 6.78 -25.18 -2.41
N ILE A 854 6.45 -23.94 -2.71
CA ILE A 854 5.08 -23.45 -2.85
C ILE A 854 5.04 -22.61 -4.14
N GLY A 855 4.13 -22.97 -5.03
CA GLY A 855 3.82 -22.21 -6.24
C GLY A 855 2.36 -21.81 -6.22
N SER A 856 2.07 -20.55 -6.44
CA SER A 856 0.73 -20.01 -6.62
C SER A 856 0.59 -19.51 -8.05
N PHE A 857 -0.49 -19.90 -8.71
CA PHE A 857 -0.76 -19.61 -10.11
C PHE A 857 -2.16 -19.04 -10.22
N ILE A 858 -2.29 -17.88 -10.87
CA ILE A 858 -3.57 -17.24 -11.18
C ILE A 858 -3.83 -17.46 -12.67
N ASP A 859 -4.97 -18.09 -12.99
CA ASP A 859 -5.39 -18.39 -14.36
C ASP A 859 -6.40 -17.37 -14.89
N THR A 860 -7.24 -16.82 -13.98
CA THR A 860 -8.25 -15.82 -14.30
C THR A 860 -8.19 -14.70 -13.28
N PHE A 861 -8.20 -13.45 -13.75
CA PHE A 861 -8.40 -12.28 -12.93
C PHE A 861 -9.23 -11.26 -13.73
N GLU A 862 -10.53 -11.26 -13.53
CA GLU A 862 -11.47 -10.48 -14.30
C GLU A 862 -12.39 -9.65 -13.41
N GLN A 863 -12.61 -8.38 -13.81
CA GLN A 863 -13.68 -7.52 -13.31
C GLN A 863 -14.77 -7.43 -14.40
N VAL A 864 -15.87 -8.08 -14.19
CA VAL A 864 -16.99 -8.07 -15.16
C VAL A 864 -17.59 -6.66 -15.24
N PRO A 865 -17.85 -6.10 -16.43
CA PRO A 865 -18.53 -4.84 -16.54
C PRO A 865 -20.01 -5.02 -16.17
N GLY A 866 -20.52 -4.21 -15.22
CA GLY A 866 -21.92 -4.20 -14.81
C GLY A 866 -22.46 -2.78 -14.69
N GLY A 867 -23.79 -2.61 -14.72
CA GLY A 867 -24.41 -1.30 -14.59
C GLY A 867 -23.93 -0.30 -15.64
N VAL A 868 -23.39 0.83 -15.17
CA VAL A 868 -22.89 1.92 -16.04
C VAL A 868 -21.69 1.50 -16.87
N PHE A 869 -20.80 0.66 -16.33
CA PHE A 869 -19.64 0.12 -17.07
C PHE A 869 -20.08 -0.76 -18.24
N GLN A 870 -21.14 -1.57 -18.06
CA GLN A 870 -21.67 -2.39 -19.12
C GLN A 870 -22.23 -1.54 -20.28
N ASP A 871 -22.88 -0.42 -19.98
CA ASP A 871 -23.38 0.52 -20.99
C ASP A 871 -22.22 1.10 -21.82
N LEU A 872 -21.13 1.54 -21.18
CA LEU A 872 -19.94 2.04 -21.87
C LEU A 872 -19.29 0.95 -22.74
N ALA A 873 -19.11 -0.26 -22.23
CA ALA A 873 -18.53 -1.37 -22.97
C ALA A 873 -19.38 -1.74 -24.20
N GLN A 874 -20.71 -1.76 -24.07
CA GLN A 874 -21.62 -2.01 -25.18
C GLN A 874 -21.58 -0.90 -26.24
N LYS A 875 -21.51 0.36 -25.84
CA LYS A 875 -21.39 1.50 -26.75
C LYS A 875 -20.05 1.49 -27.49
N GLN A 876 -18.97 1.10 -26.82
CA GLN A 876 -17.67 0.94 -27.47
C GLN A 876 -17.69 -0.23 -28.47
N ALA A 877 -18.27 -1.37 -28.11
CA ALA A 877 -18.44 -2.50 -29.01
C ALA A 877 -19.34 -2.17 -30.22
N ALA A 878 -20.34 -1.28 -30.06
CA ALA A 878 -21.19 -0.78 -31.12
C ALA A 878 -20.52 0.31 -31.98
N GLY A 879 -19.33 0.81 -31.62
CA GLY A 879 -18.60 1.88 -32.28
C GLY A 879 -19.17 3.30 -32.02
N GLU A 880 -20.05 3.45 -31.03
CA GLU A 880 -20.52 4.74 -30.55
C GLU A 880 -19.44 5.48 -29.76
N ILE A 881 -18.61 4.73 -29.01
CA ILE A 881 -17.39 5.20 -28.39
C ILE A 881 -16.23 4.70 -29.25
N PRO A 882 -15.32 5.58 -29.72
CA PRO A 882 -14.14 5.17 -30.48
C PRO A 882 -13.27 4.15 -29.72
N ALA A 883 -12.71 3.19 -30.43
CA ALA A 883 -11.89 2.12 -29.82
C ALA A 883 -10.56 2.61 -29.22
N ASP A 884 -10.08 3.78 -29.63
CA ASP A 884 -8.90 4.44 -29.10
C ASP A 884 -9.13 5.17 -27.77
N ILE A 885 -10.38 5.32 -27.34
CA ILE A 885 -10.73 5.87 -26.03
C ILE A 885 -10.69 4.75 -24.99
N PRO A 886 -9.78 4.81 -24.00
CA PRO A 886 -9.67 3.76 -23.02
C PRO A 886 -10.85 3.77 -22.05
N LEU A 887 -11.36 2.61 -21.74
CA LEU A 887 -12.24 2.38 -20.60
C LEU A 887 -11.44 1.70 -19.50
N SER A 888 -11.65 2.08 -18.25
CA SER A 888 -10.85 1.59 -17.11
C SER A 888 -11.70 0.98 -16.02
N GLY A 889 -11.07 0.12 -15.19
CA GLY A 889 -11.67 -0.45 -13.98
C GLY A 889 -12.48 -1.72 -14.18
N PHE A 890 -12.46 -2.31 -15.39
CA PHE A 890 -13.08 -3.60 -15.70
C PHE A 890 -12.37 -4.30 -16.87
N GLY A 891 -12.73 -5.55 -17.12
CA GLY A 891 -12.12 -6.43 -18.11
C GLY A 891 -11.10 -7.38 -17.50
N ASP A 892 -10.23 -7.92 -18.33
CA ASP A 892 -9.14 -8.81 -17.91
C ASP A 892 -8.04 -7.98 -17.21
N LEU A 893 -7.82 -8.26 -15.94
CA LEU A 893 -6.82 -7.63 -15.09
C LEU A 893 -5.56 -8.50 -14.91
N LEU A 894 -5.55 -9.71 -15.44
CA LEU A 894 -4.40 -10.61 -15.35
C LEU A 894 -3.20 -10.01 -16.10
N LEU A 895 -2.05 -10.10 -15.53
CA LEU A 895 -0.80 -9.52 -16.00
C LEU A 895 -0.77 -7.98 -16.06
N MET A 896 -1.78 -7.27 -15.58
CA MET A 896 -1.83 -5.82 -15.65
C MET A 896 -1.27 -5.19 -14.37
N ASP A 897 -0.30 -4.28 -14.49
CA ASP A 897 0.20 -3.40 -13.42
C ASP A 897 0.54 -4.13 -12.09
N GLY A 898 1.26 -5.26 -12.19
CA GLY A 898 1.72 -6.03 -11.04
C GLY A 898 0.86 -7.25 -10.69
N ASN A 899 -0.22 -7.51 -11.41
CA ASN A 899 -1.04 -8.72 -11.26
C ASN A 899 -0.39 -9.90 -11.99
N TYR A 900 0.81 -10.32 -11.55
CA TYR A 900 1.50 -11.46 -12.15
C TYR A 900 0.69 -12.77 -12.00
N ASP A 901 0.82 -13.64 -12.99
CA ASP A 901 0.10 -14.93 -13.07
C ASP A 901 0.71 -16.01 -12.19
N ASN A 902 1.97 -15.87 -11.76
CA ASN A 902 2.64 -16.88 -10.94
C ASN A 902 3.62 -16.27 -9.92
N LYS A 903 3.73 -16.94 -8.77
CA LYS A 903 4.74 -16.66 -7.74
C LYS A 903 5.22 -17.98 -7.13
N HIS A 904 6.54 -18.12 -6.97
CA HIS A 904 7.14 -19.35 -6.47
C HIS A 904 8.08 -19.05 -5.31
N SER A 905 7.99 -19.87 -4.27
CA SER A 905 8.92 -19.89 -3.15
C SER A 905 9.52 -21.28 -3.01
N ILE A 906 10.85 -21.39 -3.05
CA ILE A 906 11.58 -22.64 -2.87
C ILE A 906 12.54 -22.44 -1.70
N ARG A 907 12.53 -23.36 -0.74
CA ARG A 907 13.52 -23.41 0.32
C ARG A 907 14.13 -24.79 0.42
N VAL A 908 15.45 -24.83 0.48
CA VAL A 908 16.23 -26.03 0.73
C VAL A 908 17.06 -25.80 2.00
N SER A 909 16.80 -26.58 3.04
CA SER A 909 17.54 -26.55 4.31
C SER A 909 18.40 -27.80 4.44
N TRP A 910 19.59 -27.65 5.02
CA TRP A 910 20.49 -28.73 5.35
C TRP A 910 21.01 -28.54 6.77
N ARG A 911 21.08 -29.64 7.53
CA ARG A 911 21.61 -29.64 8.88
C ARG A 911 22.50 -30.87 9.11
N LYS A 912 23.69 -30.66 9.66
CA LYS A 912 24.54 -31.72 10.10
C LYS A 912 25.29 -31.35 11.39
N GLY A 913 24.92 -31.95 12.52
CA GLY A 913 25.48 -31.58 13.81
C GLY A 913 25.34 -30.09 14.09
N PRO A 914 26.42 -29.36 14.38
CA PRO A 914 26.35 -27.91 14.67
C PRO A 914 26.14 -27.02 13.45
N TYR A 915 26.28 -27.54 12.23
CA TYR A 915 26.23 -26.76 11.00
C TYR A 915 24.83 -26.80 10.40
N GLY A 916 24.38 -25.68 9.88
CA GLY A 916 23.16 -25.53 9.11
C GLY A 916 23.36 -24.63 7.91
N ALA A 917 22.66 -24.92 6.81
CA ALA A 917 22.58 -24.05 5.63
C ALA A 917 21.15 -24.03 5.12
N THR A 918 20.68 -22.86 4.72
CA THR A 918 19.37 -22.69 4.09
C THR A 918 19.51 -21.83 2.84
N LEU A 919 19.04 -22.32 1.71
CA LEU A 919 18.91 -21.57 0.45
C LEU A 919 17.41 -21.36 0.20
N THR A 920 17.02 -20.10 0.05
CA THR A 920 15.65 -19.72 -0.32
C THR A 920 15.68 -19.03 -1.68
N ALA A 921 14.76 -19.34 -2.58
CA ALA A 921 14.57 -18.63 -3.84
C ALA A 921 13.11 -18.18 -3.94
N LEU A 922 12.91 -16.92 -4.29
CA LEU A 922 11.60 -16.31 -4.52
C LEU A 922 11.56 -15.80 -5.97
N ARG A 923 10.57 -16.26 -6.75
CA ARG A 923 10.33 -15.79 -8.12
C ARG A 923 8.95 -15.16 -8.20
N LYS A 924 8.88 -13.96 -8.79
CA LYS A 924 7.64 -13.26 -9.19
C LYS A 924 7.55 -13.29 -10.72
N GLY A 925 6.37 -13.57 -11.26
CA GLY A 925 6.11 -13.65 -12.70
C GLY A 925 6.23 -12.29 -13.40
N GLU A 926 6.20 -12.32 -14.73
CA GLU A 926 6.16 -11.11 -15.57
C GLU A 926 4.76 -10.50 -15.61
N PHE A 927 4.69 -9.21 -15.94
CA PHE A 927 3.42 -8.48 -16.13
C PHE A 927 3.66 -7.30 -17.07
N TYR A 928 2.59 -6.62 -17.53
CA TYR A 928 2.73 -5.43 -18.37
C TYR A 928 2.32 -4.15 -17.63
N GLN A 929 2.95 -3.05 -17.99
CA GLN A 929 2.56 -1.72 -17.52
C GLN A 929 1.48 -1.14 -18.44
N ASN A 930 0.24 -1.02 -17.93
CA ASN A 930 -0.92 -0.63 -18.72
C ASN A 930 -0.80 0.78 -19.33
N SER A 931 -0.16 1.72 -18.63
CA SER A 931 0.09 3.08 -19.14
C SER A 931 1.03 3.11 -20.35
N LEU A 932 1.75 2.02 -20.64
CA LEU A 932 2.69 1.87 -21.75
C LEU A 932 2.16 0.86 -22.76
N THR A 933 1.11 1.24 -23.47
CA THR A 933 0.57 0.44 -24.59
C THR A 933 0.61 1.30 -25.87
N GLN A 934 1.25 0.78 -26.92
CA GLN A 934 1.31 1.46 -28.21
C GLN A 934 -0.02 1.37 -28.96
N SER A 935 -0.20 2.20 -29.98
CA SER A 935 -1.42 2.22 -30.79
C SER A 935 -1.70 0.93 -31.55
N ASP A 936 -0.67 0.10 -31.80
CA ASP A 936 -0.78 -1.22 -32.43
C ASP A 936 -1.08 -2.35 -31.41
N GLY A 937 -1.25 -2.01 -30.13
CA GLY A 937 -1.50 -2.95 -29.04
C GLY A 937 -0.23 -3.54 -28.39
N THR A 938 0.96 -3.13 -28.82
CA THR A 938 2.22 -3.58 -28.18
C THR A 938 2.27 -3.03 -26.74
N ARG A 939 2.44 -3.95 -25.77
CA ARG A 939 2.50 -3.64 -24.33
C ARG A 939 3.96 -3.65 -23.86
N PHE A 940 4.28 -2.78 -22.90
CA PHE A 940 5.56 -2.81 -22.22
C PHE A 940 5.54 -3.89 -21.13
N MET A 941 6.32 -4.96 -21.35
CA MET A 941 6.46 -6.06 -20.40
C MET A 941 7.54 -5.74 -19.37
N ILE A 942 7.22 -5.99 -18.12
CA ILE A 942 8.13 -5.96 -16.98
C ILE A 942 8.51 -7.41 -16.69
N ASP A 943 9.78 -7.72 -16.82
CA ASP A 943 10.30 -9.09 -16.76
C ASP A 943 10.11 -9.70 -15.35
N SER A 944 10.08 -11.02 -15.28
CA SER A 944 10.05 -11.74 -14.01
C SER A 944 11.35 -11.51 -13.22
N MET A 945 11.24 -11.44 -11.88
CA MET A 945 12.37 -11.30 -10.97
C MET A 945 12.54 -12.53 -10.10
N THR A 946 13.79 -13.00 -9.93
CA THR A 946 14.12 -14.13 -9.05
C THR A 946 15.24 -13.76 -8.10
N THR A 947 14.95 -13.71 -6.81
CA THR A 947 15.97 -13.50 -5.76
C THR A 947 16.32 -14.79 -5.05
N MET A 948 17.56 -14.90 -4.58
CA MET A 948 18.05 -16.06 -3.83
C MET A 948 18.77 -15.62 -2.57
N ASP A 949 18.40 -16.21 -1.43
CA ASP A 949 19.00 -15.93 -0.12
C ASP A 949 19.73 -17.16 0.42
N LEU A 950 20.93 -16.97 0.95
CA LEU A 950 21.75 -18.03 1.54
C LEU A 950 22.02 -17.71 3.01
N ASN A 951 21.60 -18.60 3.91
CA ASN A 951 21.87 -18.54 5.34
C ASN A 951 22.80 -19.69 5.76
N LEU A 952 23.88 -19.37 6.46
CA LEU A 952 24.83 -20.33 7.02
C LEU A 952 24.84 -20.18 8.54
N SER A 953 24.55 -21.24 9.28
CA SER A 953 24.49 -21.21 10.74
C SER A 953 25.44 -22.19 11.39
N TYR A 954 25.98 -21.80 12.52
CA TYR A 954 26.84 -22.60 13.41
C TYR A 954 26.33 -22.54 14.84
N ARG A 955 26.04 -23.72 15.42
CA ARG A 955 25.63 -23.89 16.82
C ARG A 955 26.82 -24.30 17.67
N PHE A 956 26.95 -23.71 18.83
CA PHE A 956 28.05 -23.99 19.78
C PHE A 956 27.63 -23.57 21.18
N ASP A 957 28.29 -24.12 22.18
CA ASP A 957 28.01 -23.74 23.57
C ASP A 957 29.03 -22.70 24.04
N ILE A 958 28.58 -21.65 24.68
CA ILE A 958 29.40 -20.71 25.43
C ILE A 958 29.20 -21.06 26.91
N SER A 959 30.19 -21.66 27.51
CA SER A 959 30.06 -22.32 28.83
C SER A 959 28.98 -23.41 28.77
N ASP A 960 27.85 -23.25 29.41
CA ASP A 960 26.72 -24.18 29.37
C ASP A 960 25.51 -23.63 28.60
N TYR A 961 25.69 -22.53 27.82
CA TYR A 961 24.59 -21.82 27.12
C TYR A 961 24.60 -22.09 25.63
N ASN A 962 23.50 -22.56 25.13
CA ASN A 962 23.33 -22.84 23.72
C ASN A 962 23.36 -21.54 22.89
N SER A 963 24.31 -21.47 21.97
CA SER A 963 24.56 -20.28 21.15
C SER A 963 24.53 -20.63 19.67
N ARG A 964 24.08 -19.68 18.86
CA ARG A 964 24.06 -19.80 17.41
C ARG A 964 24.56 -18.53 16.74
N LEU A 965 25.47 -18.69 15.79
CA LEU A 965 25.91 -17.64 14.87
C LEU A 965 25.39 -17.93 13.48
N THR A 966 24.75 -16.95 12.84
CA THR A 966 24.29 -17.05 11.44
C THR A 966 24.91 -15.95 10.62
N LEU A 967 25.53 -16.31 9.50
CA LEU A 967 25.94 -15.39 8.44
C LEU A 967 25.00 -15.61 7.25
N ALA A 968 24.43 -14.52 6.72
CA ALA A 968 23.53 -14.62 5.57
C ALA A 968 23.83 -13.60 4.50
N VAL A 969 23.48 -13.97 3.29
CA VAL A 969 23.48 -13.12 2.09
C VAL A 969 22.08 -13.14 1.52
N LYS A 970 21.38 -12.02 1.57
CA LYS A 970 20.11 -11.83 0.87
C LYS A 970 20.40 -11.37 -0.55
N ASN A 971 19.60 -11.84 -1.50
CA ASN A 971 19.76 -11.58 -2.93
C ASN A 971 21.20 -11.89 -3.43
N LEU A 972 21.59 -13.17 -3.30
CA LEU A 972 22.94 -13.67 -3.60
C LEU A 972 23.44 -13.30 -4.99
N ALA A 973 22.55 -13.24 -5.98
CA ALA A 973 22.85 -12.89 -7.36
C ALA A 973 22.96 -11.39 -7.63
N ASP A 974 22.63 -10.55 -6.62
CA ASP A 974 22.53 -9.09 -6.77
C ASP A 974 21.52 -8.66 -7.83
N GLU A 975 20.42 -9.42 -7.92
CA GLU A 975 19.36 -9.14 -8.89
C GLU A 975 18.71 -7.79 -8.60
N ARG A 976 18.60 -6.95 -9.62
CA ARG A 976 17.97 -5.63 -9.53
C ARG A 976 16.60 -5.65 -10.22
N ALA A 977 15.68 -4.83 -9.71
CA ALA A 977 14.32 -4.79 -10.24
C ALA A 977 14.29 -4.40 -11.73
N PRO A 978 13.44 -5.02 -12.57
CA PRO A 978 13.28 -4.68 -13.97
C PRO A 978 12.90 -3.21 -14.18
N LEU A 979 13.29 -2.64 -15.35
CA LEU A 979 12.94 -1.26 -15.69
C LEU A 979 11.43 -1.09 -15.82
N ALA A 980 10.89 -0.02 -15.24
CA ALA A 980 9.50 0.44 -15.41
C ALA A 980 9.46 1.96 -15.54
N ASP A 981 8.42 2.48 -16.21
CA ASP A 981 8.14 3.92 -16.26
C ASP A 981 7.42 4.34 -14.98
N ARG A 982 8.12 4.28 -13.88
CA ARG A 982 7.67 4.59 -12.52
C ARG A 982 8.76 5.39 -11.80
N TYR A 983 8.47 5.88 -10.62
CA TYR A 983 9.24 6.79 -9.77
C TYR A 983 10.76 6.61 -9.80
N TYR A 984 11.29 5.52 -9.25
CA TYR A 984 12.72 5.20 -9.24
C TYR A 984 13.16 4.30 -10.39
N GLY A 985 12.32 4.17 -11.43
CA GLY A 985 12.60 3.35 -12.60
C GLY A 985 12.27 1.88 -12.42
N TYR A 986 11.47 1.52 -11.41
CA TYR A 986 10.97 0.15 -11.20
C TYR A 986 9.56 0.15 -10.60
N PHE A 987 8.89 -0.99 -10.64
CA PHE A 987 7.52 -1.15 -10.15
C PHE A 987 7.54 -1.54 -8.66
N ALA A 988 7.48 -0.55 -7.76
CA ALA A 988 7.66 -0.71 -6.32
C ALA A 988 6.57 -1.55 -5.65
N ASP A 989 5.36 -1.60 -6.23
CA ASP A 989 4.25 -2.41 -5.73
C ASP A 989 4.51 -3.93 -5.85
N ALA A 990 5.33 -4.32 -6.84
CA ALA A 990 5.65 -5.71 -7.14
C ALA A 990 7.08 -6.09 -6.76
N HIS A 991 8.04 -5.17 -6.85
CA HIS A 991 9.47 -5.44 -6.72
C HIS A 991 10.14 -4.58 -5.64
N GLN A 992 11.22 -5.11 -5.07
CA GLN A 992 12.19 -4.36 -4.28
C GLN A 992 13.50 -4.26 -5.05
N ASP A 993 14.23 -3.13 -4.95
CA ASP A 993 15.43 -2.86 -5.75
C ASP A 993 16.66 -2.56 -4.87
N LEU A 994 16.76 -3.19 -3.71
CA LEU A 994 17.85 -2.96 -2.76
C LEU A 994 19.16 -3.71 -3.12
N GLY A 995 19.11 -4.66 -4.08
CA GLY A 995 20.27 -5.47 -4.43
C GLY A 995 20.71 -6.39 -3.30
N ARG A 996 22.01 -6.77 -3.31
CA ARG A 996 22.58 -7.69 -2.34
C ARG A 996 22.78 -7.03 -0.98
N ASN A 997 22.40 -7.73 0.09
CA ASN A 997 22.71 -7.34 1.46
C ASN A 997 23.17 -8.53 2.31
N TYR A 998 23.87 -8.22 3.38
CA TYR A 998 24.45 -9.21 4.30
C TYR A 998 23.95 -8.97 5.70
N TYR A 999 23.86 -10.02 6.50
CA TYR A 999 23.67 -9.86 7.93
C TYR A 999 24.44 -10.90 8.74
N LEU A 1000 24.80 -10.50 9.97
CA LEU A 1000 25.34 -11.33 11.01
C LEU A 1000 24.36 -11.37 12.17
N ASP A 1001 23.90 -12.57 12.54
CA ASP A 1001 22.94 -12.82 13.60
C ASP A 1001 23.58 -13.68 14.69
N PHE A 1002 23.55 -13.20 15.92
CA PHE A 1002 24.02 -13.93 17.08
C PHE A 1002 22.91 -14.12 18.10
N ARG A 1003 22.71 -15.36 18.53
CA ARG A 1003 21.72 -15.75 19.53
C ARG A 1003 22.35 -16.58 20.64
N VAL A 1004 21.91 -16.36 21.89
CA VAL A 1004 22.27 -17.16 23.04
C VAL A 1004 21.02 -17.43 23.89
N SER A 1005 20.89 -18.68 24.36
CA SER A 1005 19.81 -19.14 25.25
C SER A 1005 20.37 -19.59 26.57
N PHE A 1006 19.77 -19.12 27.68
CA PHE A 1006 20.19 -19.35 29.08
C PHE A 1006 19.18 -20.21 29.82
#